data_80a49343cd7f6f4ba9314cdef557c6c3
#
_entry.id   80a49343cd7f6f4ba9314cdef557c6c3
#
_cell.length_a   1.000
_cell.length_b   1.000
_cell.length_c   1.000
_cell.angle_alpha   90.00
_cell.angle_beta   90.00
_cell.angle_gamma   90.00
#
_symmetry.space_group_name_H-M   'P 1'
#
loop_
_entity.id
_entity.type
_entity.pdbx_description
1 polymer ?
#
loop_
_entity_poly.entity_id
_entity_poly.type
_entity_poly.pdbx_seq_one_letter_code
_entity_poly.pdbx_strand_id
1 'polypeptide(L)'
;MTAAMSHRSSAAGASGGSTPPPNILVIVLDDLGIDQMSFPPFNWNAAPGAPAMPVLAEIASKGVSFRNFWATPECSPSRASMLTGRHGFRTGVVTAITDPMIPALQLHPSEVTVPKLLKAAGYTSGMLGKYHLGGGEANTAPGYGFEAPNATLGLDFYQGYWDLPPSVDMTLGGQAAEGAYDCGTIGGVNTRGAACFPDGSCVENVHPLQAMAMGATPLLKPDGTLAATCAEGACSAVDFARTNAYYVWPRTTTTPTSAERAKEPQREYLTSFISRRTAEWIGEARTAGKPWLAFSTHSSAHTPIQPPPPSLTGPAASDLSCAFTGLGFRNQYRLMVESVDASIGNMLVDLGLGSRVNGTFVLGDLVAANTMILVVNDNGTLGFNVLPPFSIAQSKQTVYETGVRSPCIIAGPQIVAPGRAVDETVSIVDLFGLLCDAAGVDWTTVETPSRRIDCVSMMPFLTNPAQGPIREFNFALYRQGVFPANTVGPCANGNTVVDNLITGPDLCAANGGCWMGGAESAPYPITNYCDLLTTDPSNAIVECGGTNYRFLPPDMADQCPAGSTAISQPPTLAQYGVRRGQWKLVVRQFPACLAPNDCDVRLYQLAQPVPPLEPGIEGNDGDLGVWDPLSQTLPPVAQEEYQALKNELVRLLLSEPKSLADGNLDGVVDAADLTGLLAEWGSMGFWDASQDGVVNGDDLTYVLNAWGTVAPSLDVVPDCLLGGGAQTLVREYTFVKGYRDSVGSGVDAISMGGSVENGAYVFGPQQGLRIPVAGLDLSDYTIEMDFVLTGGFDFLGAKLIDFANLTFDAGLLYVPNTGSVVFVMPPPGPMSAATIAVGTPVRMALRRDGSTRVITLAINGVPQWALEDPIGRAVAPTDGFITLFADDPITKYRETSAGQLMSVRILSGSGG
;
A
#
# COMPACT_ATOMS: atom_id res chain seq x y z
N MET A 1 -13.80 -14.02 -26.33
CA MET A 1 -12.93 -14.64 -25.37
C MET A 1 -11.70 -15.28 -26.00
N THR A 2 -11.09 -14.71 -27.01
CA THR A 2 -9.86 -15.17 -27.67
C THR A 2 -9.40 -14.06 -28.61
N ALA A 3 -8.94 -12.95 -28.03
CA ALA A 3 -8.39 -11.84 -28.83
C ALA A 3 -7.53 -10.89 -27.98
N ALA A 4 -6.60 -11.44 -27.18
CA ALA A 4 -5.63 -10.61 -26.45
C ALA A 4 -4.23 -11.25 -26.41
N MET A 5 -3.89 -12.09 -27.38
CA MET A 5 -2.54 -12.64 -27.53
C MET A 5 -2.13 -12.61 -28.99
N SER A 6 -1.88 -11.45 -29.55
CA SER A 6 -1.11 -11.36 -30.81
C SER A 6 -0.68 -9.94 -31.10
N HIS A 7 0.29 -9.44 -30.36
CA HIS A 7 1.21 -8.42 -30.88
C HIS A 7 2.63 -8.72 -30.41
N ARG A 8 3.12 -9.88 -30.82
CA ARG A 8 4.55 -10.07 -30.95
C ARG A 8 4.96 -9.53 -32.32
N SER A 9 5.40 -8.32 -32.41
CA SER A 9 6.17 -7.88 -33.55
C SER A 9 7.63 -8.23 -33.29
N SER A 10 8.05 -9.36 -33.84
CA SER A 10 9.46 -9.66 -34.03
C SER A 10 10.07 -8.64 -34.99
N ALA A 11 10.70 -7.61 -34.49
CA ALA A 11 11.61 -6.80 -35.28
C ALA A 11 12.95 -7.53 -35.35
N ALA A 12 13.05 -8.46 -36.29
CA ALA A 12 14.33 -9.02 -36.70
C ALA A 12 14.94 -8.11 -37.79
N GLY A 13 16.13 -7.58 -37.50
CA GLY A 13 17.16 -7.29 -38.47
C GLY A 13 17.04 -6.05 -39.33
N ALA A 14 17.49 -4.90 -38.78
CA ALA A 14 18.13 -3.91 -39.63
C ALA A 14 19.47 -3.56 -38.97
N SER A 15 20.57 -3.90 -39.61
CA SER A 15 21.92 -3.43 -39.32
C SER A 15 22.09 -1.96 -39.75
N GLY A 16 21.45 -1.09 -39.01
CA GLY A 16 21.72 0.37 -38.97
C GLY A 16 22.39 0.63 -37.63
N GLY A 17 23.43 1.45 -37.58
CA GLY A 17 24.18 1.78 -36.38
C GLY A 17 23.25 2.06 -35.21
N SER A 18 23.27 1.22 -34.18
CA SER A 18 22.44 1.36 -32.99
C SER A 18 22.79 2.67 -32.30
N THR A 19 21.83 3.57 -32.21
CA THR A 19 21.97 4.75 -31.36
C THR A 19 22.30 4.25 -29.95
N PRO A 20 23.31 4.78 -29.31
CA PRO A 20 23.65 4.35 -27.96
C PRO A 20 22.44 4.56 -27.02
N PRO A 21 22.24 3.67 -26.04
CA PRO A 21 21.12 3.83 -25.13
C PRO A 21 21.22 5.17 -24.40
N PRO A 22 20.09 5.84 -24.11
CA PRO A 22 20.10 7.17 -23.51
C PRO A 22 20.59 7.14 -22.06
N ASN A 23 21.19 8.22 -21.64
CA ASN A 23 21.31 8.50 -20.21
C ASN A 23 19.92 8.77 -19.63
N ILE A 24 19.72 8.43 -18.36
CA ILE A 24 18.40 8.54 -17.73
C ILE A 24 18.54 9.30 -16.41
N LEU A 25 17.83 10.43 -16.28
CA LEU A 25 17.69 11.20 -15.06
C LEU A 25 16.27 11.09 -14.54
N VAL A 26 16.07 10.43 -13.41
CA VAL A 26 14.79 10.32 -12.71
C VAL A 26 14.79 11.30 -11.54
N ILE A 27 13.93 12.31 -11.61
CA ILE A 27 13.72 13.31 -10.57
C ILE A 27 12.45 12.93 -9.81
N VAL A 28 12.60 12.56 -8.55
CA VAL A 28 11.48 12.17 -7.69
C VAL A 28 11.22 13.30 -6.71
N LEU A 29 9.99 13.82 -6.73
CA LEU A 29 9.47 14.80 -5.78
C LEU A 29 8.72 14.08 -4.65
N ASP A 30 8.48 14.76 -3.55
CA ASP A 30 7.88 14.20 -2.33
C ASP A 30 6.74 15.09 -1.84
N ASP A 31 5.58 14.48 -1.56
CA ASP A 31 4.39 15.16 -1.06
C ASP A 31 3.84 16.29 -1.94
N LEU A 32 3.91 16.16 -3.25
CA LEU A 32 3.48 17.17 -4.21
C LEU A 32 2.30 16.68 -5.08
N GLY A 33 1.08 16.78 -4.56
CA GLY A 33 -0.13 16.30 -5.23
C GLY A 33 -0.68 17.24 -6.32
N ILE A 34 -1.82 16.82 -6.87
CA ILE A 34 -2.51 17.54 -7.95
C ILE A 34 -2.96 18.95 -7.53
N ASP A 35 -3.27 19.15 -6.27
CA ASP A 35 -3.71 20.41 -5.70
C ASP A 35 -2.66 21.54 -5.81
N GLN A 36 -1.38 21.18 -6.02
CA GLN A 36 -0.27 22.12 -6.18
C GLN A 36 0.05 22.45 -7.65
N MET A 37 -0.53 21.74 -8.62
CA MET A 37 -0.19 21.83 -10.03
C MET A 37 -0.95 22.97 -10.74
N SER A 38 -0.30 24.11 -10.90
CA SER A 38 -0.88 25.33 -11.47
C SER A 38 -0.43 25.67 -12.90
N PHE A 39 0.46 24.88 -13.50
CA PHE A 39 1.01 25.16 -14.83
C PHE A 39 0.50 24.19 -15.91
N PRO A 40 0.48 24.61 -17.22
CA PRO A 40 0.12 23.74 -18.32
C PRO A 40 1.09 22.54 -18.47
N PRO A 41 0.59 21.34 -18.83
CA PRO A 41 -0.79 21.02 -19.17
C PRO A 41 -1.64 20.57 -17.97
N PHE A 42 -1.08 20.62 -16.77
CA PHE A 42 -1.80 20.16 -15.58
C PHE A 42 -2.94 21.12 -15.23
N ASN A 43 -2.65 22.36 -14.86
CA ASN A 43 -3.65 23.39 -14.50
C ASN A 43 -4.77 22.89 -13.59
N TRP A 44 -4.46 21.92 -12.72
CA TRP A 44 -5.47 21.32 -11.85
C TRP A 44 -5.92 22.24 -10.74
N ASN A 45 -5.06 23.20 -10.36
CA ASN A 45 -5.41 24.20 -9.38
C ASN A 45 -4.90 25.59 -9.82
N ALA A 46 -5.83 26.51 -10.03
CA ALA A 46 -5.53 27.92 -10.30
C ALA A 46 -5.74 28.80 -9.05
N ALA A 47 -5.90 28.21 -7.86
CA ALA A 47 -6.15 28.94 -6.63
C ALA A 47 -4.99 29.90 -6.29
N PRO A 48 -5.26 31.07 -5.71
CA PRO A 48 -4.23 31.91 -5.15
C PRO A 48 -3.41 31.15 -4.10
N GLY A 49 -2.08 31.17 -4.23
CA GLY A 49 -1.18 30.46 -3.32
C GLY A 49 -0.61 29.14 -3.85
N ALA A 50 -1.02 28.68 -5.03
CA ALA A 50 -0.34 27.60 -5.71
C ALA A 50 1.12 27.98 -6.04
N PRO A 51 2.09 27.04 -5.89
CA PRO A 51 3.50 27.31 -6.12
C PRO A 51 3.81 27.59 -7.59
N ALA A 52 4.77 28.48 -7.84
CA ALA A 52 5.30 28.74 -9.17
C ALA A 52 6.39 27.74 -9.52
N MET A 53 6.22 26.99 -10.61
CA MET A 53 7.16 25.95 -11.05
C MET A 53 7.57 26.13 -12.52
N PRO A 54 8.28 27.23 -12.86
CA PRO A 54 8.63 27.57 -14.25
C PRO A 54 9.61 26.56 -14.88
N VAL A 55 10.44 25.88 -14.10
CA VAL A 55 11.37 24.86 -14.62
C VAL A 55 10.62 23.60 -15.03
N LEU A 56 9.72 23.11 -14.18
CA LEU A 56 8.88 21.96 -14.52
C LEU A 56 7.93 22.26 -15.69
N ALA A 57 7.41 23.50 -15.76
CA ALA A 57 6.60 23.95 -16.87
C ALA A 57 7.39 23.95 -18.21
N GLU A 58 8.66 24.37 -18.19
CA GLU A 58 9.53 24.31 -19.36
C GLU A 58 9.82 22.87 -19.78
N ILE A 59 10.12 21.97 -18.82
CA ILE A 59 10.32 20.54 -19.12
C ILE A 59 9.04 19.93 -19.71
N ALA A 60 7.86 20.24 -19.17
CA ALA A 60 6.58 19.79 -19.69
C ALA A 60 6.33 20.28 -21.12
N SER A 61 6.71 21.52 -21.42
CA SER A 61 6.59 22.11 -22.78
C SER A 61 7.42 21.40 -23.84
N LYS A 62 8.46 20.67 -23.44
CA LYS A 62 9.39 19.93 -24.32
C LYS A 62 9.24 18.41 -24.17
N GLY A 63 8.31 17.95 -23.36
CA GLY A 63 8.08 16.54 -23.04
C GLY A 63 6.68 16.06 -23.35
N VAL A 64 6.34 14.94 -22.73
CA VAL A 64 4.99 14.38 -22.62
C VAL A 64 4.60 14.40 -21.16
N SER A 65 3.42 14.93 -20.87
CA SER A 65 2.87 15.04 -19.51
C SER A 65 1.69 14.10 -19.34
N PHE A 66 1.71 13.27 -18.30
CA PHE A 66 0.66 12.31 -18.00
C PHE A 66 -0.26 12.87 -16.92
N ARG A 67 -1.51 13.17 -17.28
CA ARG A 67 -2.46 13.82 -16.38
C ARG A 67 -3.24 12.85 -15.50
N ASN A 68 -3.25 11.56 -15.83
CA ASN A 68 -3.87 10.50 -15.06
C ASN A 68 -2.84 9.46 -14.59
N PHE A 69 -1.70 9.95 -14.10
CA PHE A 69 -0.69 9.11 -13.46
C PHE A 69 -1.04 8.89 -11.99
N TRP A 70 -1.14 7.62 -11.60
CA TRP A 70 -1.34 7.22 -10.21
C TRP A 70 -0.05 6.73 -9.57
N ALA A 71 0.36 7.41 -8.51
CA ALA A 71 1.30 6.89 -7.53
C ALA A 71 0.56 6.04 -6.49
N THR A 72 1.23 5.60 -5.43
CA THR A 72 0.55 5.06 -4.26
C THR A 72 0.29 6.17 -3.23
N PRO A 73 -0.57 5.96 -2.23
CA PRO A 73 -0.86 6.99 -1.24
C PRO A 73 0.30 7.41 -0.33
N GLU A 74 1.43 6.69 -0.36
CA GLU A 74 2.59 6.92 0.49
C GLU A 74 3.92 6.69 -0.21
N CYS A 75 4.99 7.28 0.36
CA CYS A 75 6.33 7.33 -0.23
C CYS A 75 6.95 5.95 -0.49
N SER A 76 7.11 5.11 0.55
CA SER A 76 7.83 3.84 0.43
C SER A 76 7.18 2.88 -0.57
N PRO A 77 5.85 2.65 -0.55
CA PRO A 77 5.19 1.83 -1.55
C PRO A 77 5.36 2.36 -2.98
N SER A 78 5.32 3.68 -3.17
CA SER A 78 5.54 4.29 -4.48
C SER A 78 6.94 4.08 -5.00
N ARG A 79 7.94 4.29 -4.14
CA ARG A 79 9.36 4.11 -4.48
C ARG A 79 9.66 2.65 -4.79
N ALA A 80 9.12 1.70 -3.99
CA ALA A 80 9.22 0.27 -4.28
C ALA A 80 8.57 -0.07 -5.63
N SER A 81 7.34 0.38 -5.87
CA SER A 81 6.58 0.12 -7.09
C SER A 81 7.29 0.64 -8.35
N MET A 82 7.83 1.87 -8.29
CA MET A 82 8.60 2.47 -9.39
C MET A 82 9.84 1.65 -9.76
N LEU A 83 10.53 1.12 -8.75
CA LEU A 83 11.80 0.42 -8.94
C LEU A 83 11.65 -1.05 -9.30
N THR A 84 10.52 -1.69 -8.96
CA THR A 84 10.29 -3.14 -9.13
C THR A 84 9.25 -3.48 -10.18
N GLY A 85 8.39 -2.51 -10.59
CA GLY A 85 7.23 -2.78 -11.45
C GLY A 85 6.11 -3.55 -10.77
N ARG A 86 6.12 -3.63 -9.44
CA ARG A 86 5.21 -4.43 -8.62
C ARG A 86 4.48 -3.58 -7.60
N HIS A 87 3.20 -3.86 -7.37
CA HIS A 87 2.45 -3.19 -6.33
C HIS A 87 2.97 -3.53 -4.92
N GLY A 88 2.75 -2.62 -3.97
CA GLY A 88 3.24 -2.76 -2.60
C GLY A 88 2.84 -4.06 -1.90
N PHE A 89 1.64 -4.58 -2.17
CA PHE A 89 1.20 -5.86 -1.59
C PHE A 89 2.04 -7.06 -2.06
N ARG A 90 2.71 -6.97 -3.23
CA ARG A 90 3.61 -8.03 -3.71
C ARG A 90 5.02 -7.90 -3.18
N THR A 91 5.47 -6.69 -2.90
CA THR A 91 6.82 -6.42 -2.39
C THR A 91 6.89 -6.42 -0.86
N GLY A 92 5.75 -6.48 -0.18
CA GLY A 92 5.63 -6.31 1.26
C GLY A 92 5.70 -4.83 1.72
N VAL A 93 6.05 -3.89 0.84
CA VAL A 93 6.15 -2.46 1.16
C VAL A 93 4.78 -1.81 0.96
N VAL A 94 3.91 -1.89 1.96
CA VAL A 94 2.49 -1.46 1.88
C VAL A 94 2.20 -0.13 2.56
N THR A 95 3.15 0.41 3.33
CA THR A 95 3.04 1.67 4.06
C THR A 95 4.39 2.37 4.08
N ALA A 96 4.42 3.65 4.49
CA ALA A 96 5.67 4.36 4.74
C ALA A 96 6.46 3.67 5.86
N ILE A 97 7.74 3.43 5.63
CA ILE A 97 8.63 2.76 6.58
C ILE A 97 9.05 3.79 7.62
N THR A 98 8.32 3.84 8.73
CA THR A 98 8.59 4.79 9.83
C THR A 98 9.36 4.18 10.98
N ASP A 99 9.35 2.86 11.11
CA ASP A 99 10.05 2.15 12.16
C ASP A 99 11.07 1.16 11.56
N PRO A 100 12.36 1.40 11.81
CA PRO A 100 13.41 0.48 11.38
C PRO A 100 13.34 -0.91 12.01
N MET A 101 12.49 -1.08 13.03
CA MET A 101 12.37 -2.35 13.74
C MET A 101 11.36 -3.32 13.09
N ILE A 102 10.73 -2.95 11.96
CA ILE A 102 9.81 -3.84 11.26
C ILE A 102 10.45 -4.32 9.94
N PRO A 103 11.30 -5.35 9.98
CA PRO A 103 12.01 -5.87 8.81
C PRO A 103 11.07 -6.30 7.67
N ALA A 104 9.88 -6.80 8.03
CA ALA A 104 8.89 -7.27 7.07
C ALA A 104 8.30 -6.17 6.15
N LEU A 105 8.50 -4.90 6.48
CA LEU A 105 8.03 -3.77 5.66
C LEU A 105 9.10 -3.23 4.71
N GLN A 106 10.34 -3.70 4.81
CA GLN A 106 11.44 -3.24 3.97
C GLN A 106 11.42 -3.92 2.61
N LEU A 107 11.92 -3.22 1.59
CA LEU A 107 12.11 -3.83 0.29
C LEU A 107 13.17 -4.94 0.37
N HIS A 108 12.78 -6.16 0.00
CA HIS A 108 13.69 -7.30 0.09
C HIS A 108 14.84 -7.20 -0.92
N PRO A 109 16.09 -7.52 -0.54
CA PRO A 109 17.24 -7.43 -1.44
C PRO A 109 17.17 -8.32 -2.68
N SER A 110 16.39 -9.40 -2.66
CA SER A 110 16.16 -10.28 -3.80
C SER A 110 15.23 -9.68 -4.86
N GLU A 111 14.51 -8.59 -4.57
CA GLU A 111 13.66 -7.95 -5.57
C GLU A 111 14.47 -7.52 -6.79
N VAL A 112 13.92 -7.79 -7.97
CA VAL A 112 14.49 -7.33 -9.24
C VAL A 112 14.15 -5.87 -9.43
N THR A 113 15.16 -5.04 -9.51
CA THR A 113 15.00 -3.57 -9.61
C THR A 113 15.56 -3.03 -10.92
N VAL A 114 15.09 -1.87 -11.34
CA VAL A 114 15.61 -1.19 -12.53
C VAL A 114 17.14 -1.05 -12.52
N PRO A 115 17.80 -0.61 -11.43
CA PRO A 115 19.26 -0.53 -11.42
C PRO A 115 19.95 -1.88 -11.63
N LYS A 116 19.43 -2.99 -11.06
CA LYS A 116 19.98 -4.34 -11.29
C LYS A 116 19.92 -4.73 -12.76
N LEU A 117 18.78 -4.50 -13.41
CA LEU A 117 18.61 -4.83 -14.83
C LEU A 117 19.48 -3.96 -15.75
N LEU A 118 19.48 -2.65 -15.50
CA LEU A 118 20.27 -1.73 -16.33
C LEU A 118 21.79 -1.92 -16.14
N LYS A 119 22.21 -2.37 -14.96
CA LYS A 119 23.62 -2.75 -14.72
C LYS A 119 24.06 -3.88 -15.65
N ALA A 120 23.22 -4.89 -15.88
CA ALA A 120 23.49 -5.96 -16.84
C ALA A 120 23.59 -5.41 -18.29
N ALA A 121 22.90 -4.32 -18.60
CA ALA A 121 23.00 -3.60 -19.88
C ALA A 121 24.16 -2.59 -19.96
N GLY A 122 25.03 -2.55 -18.95
CA GLY A 122 26.24 -1.72 -18.93
C GLY A 122 26.07 -0.31 -18.36
N TYR A 123 24.91 0.02 -17.79
CA TYR A 123 24.73 1.29 -17.09
C TYR A 123 25.52 1.35 -15.78
N THR A 124 25.90 2.56 -15.40
CA THR A 124 26.25 2.88 -14.02
C THR A 124 25.09 3.62 -13.38
N SER A 125 24.78 3.33 -12.11
CA SER A 125 23.60 3.87 -11.44
C SER A 125 23.91 4.53 -10.10
N GLY A 126 23.24 5.65 -9.83
CA GLY A 126 23.37 6.37 -8.57
C GLY A 126 22.03 6.94 -8.09
N MET A 127 21.89 7.01 -6.75
CA MET A 127 20.72 7.64 -6.12
C MET A 127 21.20 8.68 -5.10
N LEU A 128 20.66 9.89 -5.21
CA LEU A 128 21.04 11.04 -4.40
C LEU A 128 19.77 11.56 -3.69
N GLY A 129 19.77 11.52 -2.36
CA GLY A 129 18.67 12.00 -1.54
C GLY A 129 17.92 10.90 -0.76
N LYS A 130 16.60 10.94 -0.78
CA LYS A 130 15.73 10.04 0.00
C LYS A 130 15.73 8.62 -0.54
N TYR A 131 16.02 7.64 0.33
CA TYR A 131 15.92 6.21 0.03
C TYR A 131 14.54 5.64 0.38
N HIS A 132 14.20 5.61 1.66
CA HIS A 132 12.90 5.24 2.26
C HIS A 132 12.38 3.86 1.86
N LEU A 133 13.27 2.88 1.63
CA LEU A 133 12.92 1.50 1.28
C LEU A 133 13.47 0.46 2.27
N GLY A 134 14.05 0.91 3.34
CA GLY A 134 14.61 0.06 4.38
C GLY A 134 15.66 0.78 5.19
N GLY A 135 16.15 0.09 6.20
CA GLY A 135 17.25 0.54 7.01
C GLY A 135 16.90 1.66 7.98
N GLY A 136 17.10 1.42 9.22
CA GLY A 136 17.20 2.42 10.27
C GLY A 136 18.51 2.25 10.98
N GLU A 137 18.93 3.29 11.70
CA GLU A 137 20.22 3.32 12.36
C GLU A 137 20.33 2.39 13.56
N ALA A 138 19.20 2.00 14.16
CA ALA A 138 19.15 1.37 15.47
C ALA A 138 19.26 -0.15 15.45
N ASN A 139 19.09 -0.80 14.29
CA ASN A 139 19.00 -2.26 14.30
C ASN A 139 20.32 -2.91 13.91
N THR A 140 21.04 -3.36 14.91
CA THR A 140 22.26 -4.19 14.80
C THR A 140 21.95 -5.68 15.01
N ALA A 141 20.66 -6.08 14.98
CA ALA A 141 20.29 -7.45 15.21
C ALA A 141 20.78 -8.36 14.06
N PRO A 142 21.45 -9.48 14.36
CA PRO A 142 21.86 -10.43 13.34
C PRO A 142 20.62 -11.11 12.73
N GLY A 143 20.55 -11.20 11.41
CA GLY A 143 19.53 -11.96 10.69
C GLY A 143 18.52 -11.15 9.88
N TYR A 144 18.41 -9.85 10.13
CA TYR A 144 17.68 -8.91 9.24
C TYR A 144 18.64 -7.77 8.93
N GLY A 145 19.62 -8.10 8.09
CA GLY A 145 20.65 -7.14 7.70
C GLY A 145 19.98 -5.96 7.01
N PHE A 146 20.25 -4.76 7.55
CA PHE A 146 20.02 -3.54 6.80
C PHE A 146 20.90 -3.59 5.58
N GLU A 147 20.38 -4.11 4.51
CA GLU A 147 21.06 -4.07 3.23
C GLU A 147 21.22 -2.60 2.84
N ALA A 148 22.45 -2.22 2.56
CA ALA A 148 22.71 -0.89 2.01
C ALA A 148 21.93 -0.71 0.71
N PRO A 149 21.51 0.51 0.33
CA PRO A 149 20.80 0.76 -0.91
C PRO A 149 21.44 0.15 -2.14
N ASN A 150 22.78 0.04 -2.12
CA ASN A 150 23.54 -0.63 -3.19
C ASN A 150 23.22 -2.12 -3.31
N ALA A 151 23.10 -2.84 -2.20
CA ALA A 151 22.76 -4.26 -2.22
C ALA A 151 21.29 -4.47 -2.58
N THR A 152 20.38 -3.76 -1.92
CA THR A 152 18.94 -3.87 -2.17
C THR A 152 18.57 -3.47 -3.59
N LEU A 153 19.06 -2.33 -4.09
CA LEU A 153 18.68 -1.80 -5.40
C LEU A 153 19.67 -2.16 -6.53
N GLY A 154 20.88 -2.62 -6.20
CA GLY A 154 21.93 -2.86 -7.19
C GLY A 154 22.67 -1.58 -7.64
N LEU A 155 22.54 -0.48 -6.92
CA LEU A 155 23.17 0.80 -7.23
C LEU A 155 24.70 0.71 -7.15
N ASP A 156 25.39 1.46 -8.00
CA ASP A 156 26.84 1.67 -7.89
C ASP A 156 27.20 2.76 -6.88
N PHE A 157 26.29 3.68 -6.64
CA PHE A 157 26.48 4.79 -5.69
C PHE A 157 25.19 5.21 -5.02
N TYR A 158 25.24 5.48 -3.71
CA TYR A 158 24.16 6.12 -2.98
C TYR A 158 24.74 7.18 -2.04
N GLN A 159 24.06 8.34 -1.99
CA GLN A 159 24.36 9.37 -1.01
C GLN A 159 23.10 10.15 -0.65
N GLY A 160 22.75 10.15 0.63
CA GLY A 160 21.54 10.80 1.09
C GLY A 160 21.18 10.44 2.53
N TYR A 161 19.90 10.20 2.77
CA TYR A 161 19.36 9.77 4.06
C TYR A 161 18.34 8.61 3.85
N TRP A 162 18.15 7.79 4.89
CA TRP A 162 17.52 6.48 4.72
C TRP A 162 16.00 6.51 4.83
N ASP A 163 15.46 7.19 5.83
CA ASP A 163 14.06 7.11 6.24
C ASP A 163 13.34 8.46 6.06
N LEU A 164 12.94 9.10 7.14
CA LEU A 164 12.25 10.38 7.07
C LEU A 164 13.22 11.52 6.75
N PRO A 165 12.76 12.59 6.09
CA PRO A 165 13.58 13.78 5.87
C PRO A 165 14.10 14.30 7.20
N PRO A 166 15.41 14.52 7.30
CA PRO A 166 15.99 15.02 8.53
C PRO A 166 15.52 16.44 8.82
N SER A 167 15.21 16.69 10.06
CA SER A 167 14.88 18.02 10.54
C SER A 167 16.15 18.89 10.70
N VAL A 168 15.95 20.21 10.75
CA VAL A 168 17.00 21.16 11.03
C VAL A 168 17.45 20.97 12.48
N ASP A 169 18.74 20.72 12.70
CA ASP A 169 19.33 20.70 14.02
C ASP A 169 19.90 22.09 14.36
N MET A 170 19.22 22.81 15.21
CA MET A 170 19.62 24.13 15.68
C MET A 170 20.73 24.06 16.74
N THR A 171 21.03 22.89 17.27
CA THR A 171 21.95 22.73 18.41
C THR A 171 23.40 22.78 18.00
N LEU A 172 23.74 22.40 16.78
CA LEU A 172 25.12 22.22 16.34
C LEU A 172 25.88 23.51 15.97
N GLY A 173 25.27 24.66 16.06
CA GLY A 173 25.88 25.98 15.78
C GLY A 173 26.61 26.10 14.43
N GLY A 174 26.77 27.26 13.89
CA GLY A 174 27.45 27.47 12.62
C GLY A 174 26.50 27.93 11.50
N GLN A 175 26.91 28.54 10.41
CA GLN A 175 26.06 28.99 9.30
C GLN A 175 25.97 27.95 8.20
N ALA A 176 24.82 27.81 7.56
CA ALA A 176 24.73 27.13 6.29
C ALA A 176 25.47 27.95 5.21
N ALA A 177 25.97 27.25 4.18
CA ALA A 177 26.68 27.90 3.09
C ALA A 177 25.81 28.91 2.34
N GLU A 178 24.48 28.74 2.37
CA GLU A 178 23.50 29.58 1.66
C GLU A 178 22.89 30.71 2.49
N GLY A 179 23.38 30.91 3.72
CA GLY A 179 22.97 32.04 4.57
C GLY A 179 22.10 31.64 5.75
N ALA A 180 21.68 32.68 6.51
CA ALA A 180 20.83 32.54 7.68
C ALA A 180 19.37 32.78 7.32
N TYR A 181 18.45 32.17 8.10
CA TYR A 181 17.03 32.50 8.07
C TYR A 181 16.42 32.48 9.47
N ASP A 182 15.32 33.21 9.59
CA ASP A 182 14.75 33.57 10.89
C ASP A 182 13.87 32.49 11.52
N CYS A 183 13.62 31.38 10.82
CA CYS A 183 12.77 30.31 11.30
C CYS A 183 13.43 28.96 11.06
N GLY A 184 13.32 28.05 12.00
CA GLY A 184 13.78 26.67 11.82
C GLY A 184 12.99 25.71 12.68
N THR A 185 12.82 24.48 12.21
CA THR A 185 12.24 23.39 12.98
C THR A 185 13.35 22.63 13.68
N ILE A 186 13.19 22.34 14.95
CA ILE A 186 14.15 21.55 15.73
C ILE A 186 13.82 20.06 15.49
N GLY A 187 14.85 19.31 15.21
CA GLY A 187 14.71 17.87 15.01
C GLY A 187 14.43 17.08 16.28
N GLY A 188 13.70 16.01 16.12
CA GLY A 188 13.24 15.12 17.16
C GLY A 188 11.74 15.27 17.36
N VAL A 189 11.00 14.54 16.54
CA VAL A 189 9.52 14.63 16.49
C VAL A 189 8.84 14.33 17.82
N ASN A 190 9.54 13.69 18.77
CA ASN A 190 8.97 13.26 20.05
C ASN A 190 9.79 13.69 21.27
N THR A 191 10.77 14.58 21.12
CA THR A 191 11.58 14.98 22.26
C THR A 191 11.01 16.24 22.90
N ARG A 192 10.45 16.12 24.09
CA ARG A 192 10.08 17.25 24.93
C ARG A 192 11.26 17.67 25.77
N GLY A 193 11.37 18.96 26.02
CA GLY A 193 12.45 19.51 26.78
C GLY A 193 12.07 20.78 27.50
N ALA A 194 13.08 21.51 28.01
CA ALA A 194 12.93 22.81 28.62
C ALA A 194 13.05 23.92 27.56
N ALA A 195 12.32 25.03 27.80
CA ALA A 195 12.42 26.24 26.99
C ALA A 195 12.36 27.50 27.85
N CYS A 196 13.06 28.54 27.43
CA CYS A 196 13.18 29.79 28.13
C CYS A 196 12.41 30.92 27.45
N PHE A 197 11.78 31.77 28.22
CA PHE A 197 11.19 33.02 27.75
C PHE A 197 12.18 34.17 27.85
N PRO A 198 11.99 35.26 27.09
CA PRO A 198 12.85 36.45 27.15
C PRO A 198 12.91 37.12 28.54
N ASP A 199 11.93 36.90 29.38
CA ASP A 199 11.89 37.39 30.78
C ASP A 199 12.73 36.55 31.77
N GLY A 200 13.35 35.46 31.25
CA GLY A 200 14.17 34.54 32.03
C GLY A 200 13.38 33.42 32.69
N SER A 201 12.08 33.37 32.54
CA SER A 201 11.31 32.22 32.98
C SER A 201 11.55 31.01 32.12
N CYS A 202 11.36 29.81 32.70
CA CYS A 202 11.58 28.53 32.00
C CYS A 202 10.37 27.62 32.16
N VAL A 203 10.04 26.91 31.13
CA VAL A 203 9.00 25.88 31.08
C VAL A 203 9.63 24.55 30.72
N GLU A 204 9.17 23.46 31.33
CA GLU A 204 9.63 22.10 31.10
C GLU A 204 8.58 21.25 30.40
N ASN A 205 9.02 20.11 29.88
CA ASN A 205 8.16 19.15 29.19
C ASN A 205 7.32 19.78 28.05
N VAL A 206 7.94 20.66 27.30
CA VAL A 206 7.33 21.34 26.17
C VAL A 206 8.01 20.88 24.88
N HIS A 207 7.19 20.61 23.87
CA HIS A 207 7.72 20.32 22.53
C HIS A 207 8.35 21.60 21.96
N PRO A 208 9.55 21.54 21.32
CA PRO A 208 10.22 22.71 20.78
C PRO A 208 9.35 23.62 19.91
N LEU A 209 8.49 23.06 19.07
CA LEU A 209 7.55 23.80 18.24
C LEU A 209 6.47 24.51 19.09
N GLN A 210 6.01 23.87 20.14
CA GLN A 210 5.05 24.47 21.08
C GLN A 210 5.70 25.60 21.87
N ALA A 211 6.97 25.40 22.29
CA ALA A 211 7.74 26.44 22.97
C ALA A 211 7.87 27.70 22.09
N MET A 212 8.23 27.52 20.83
CA MET A 212 8.36 28.64 19.87
C MET A 212 7.02 29.34 19.63
N ALA A 213 5.91 28.59 19.50
CA ALA A 213 4.58 29.15 19.37
C ALA A 213 4.16 29.95 20.62
N MET A 214 4.70 29.64 21.80
CA MET A 214 4.50 30.38 23.05
C MET A 214 5.45 31.57 23.19
N GLY A 215 6.36 31.79 22.26
CA GLY A 215 7.38 32.84 22.33
C GLY A 215 8.60 32.49 23.21
N ALA A 216 8.77 31.19 23.52
CA ALA A 216 9.94 30.68 24.22
C ALA A 216 10.95 30.10 23.23
N THR A 217 12.23 30.03 23.63
CA THR A 217 13.32 29.41 22.88
C THR A 217 13.77 28.14 23.61
N PRO A 218 13.94 27.02 22.90
CA PRO A 218 14.42 25.78 23.51
C PRO A 218 15.73 25.96 24.25
N LEU A 219 15.81 25.38 25.43
CA LEU A 219 17.00 25.42 26.26
C LEU A 219 17.97 24.33 25.87
N LEU A 220 19.22 24.68 25.60
CA LEU A 220 20.25 23.72 25.22
C LEU A 220 21.22 23.50 26.37
N LYS A 221 21.70 22.28 26.50
CA LYS A 221 22.81 21.93 27.36
C LYS A 221 24.15 22.48 26.80
N PRO A 222 25.23 22.51 27.58
CA PRO A 222 26.54 22.94 27.09
C PRO A 222 27.08 22.12 25.91
N ASP A 223 26.66 20.87 25.77
CA ASP A 223 27.04 20.01 24.63
C ASP A 223 26.20 20.28 23.38
N GLY A 224 25.23 21.20 23.45
CA GLY A 224 24.36 21.58 22.36
C GLY A 224 23.10 20.72 22.21
N THR A 225 22.89 19.72 23.04
CA THR A 225 21.67 18.91 23.03
C THR A 225 20.53 19.59 23.78
N LEU A 226 19.27 19.23 23.47
CA LEU A 226 18.09 19.77 24.15
C LEU A 226 18.11 19.41 25.65
N ALA A 227 17.94 20.40 26.51
CA ALA A 227 17.80 20.18 27.96
C ALA A 227 16.42 19.54 28.26
N ALA A 228 16.39 18.48 29.04
CA ALA A 228 15.13 17.85 29.47
C ALA A 228 14.44 18.70 30.54
N THR A 229 15.23 19.36 31.41
CA THR A 229 14.76 20.20 32.49
C THR A 229 15.39 21.59 32.49
N CYS A 230 14.78 22.55 33.17
CA CYS A 230 15.30 23.90 33.33
C CYS A 230 16.62 23.94 34.13
N ALA A 231 16.94 22.90 34.88
CA ALA A 231 18.18 22.80 35.67
C ALA A 231 19.40 22.39 34.85
N GLU A 232 19.21 21.86 33.64
CA GLU A 232 20.28 21.37 32.78
C GLU A 232 20.95 22.48 31.95
N GLY A 233 20.41 23.69 31.96
CA GLY A 233 20.96 24.87 31.31
C GLY A 233 20.56 26.14 32.00
N ALA A 234 21.05 27.29 31.52
CA ALA A 234 20.70 28.60 32.07
C ALA A 234 19.97 29.44 31.05
N CYS A 235 18.75 29.90 31.34
CA CYS A 235 17.99 30.78 30.46
C CYS A 235 18.74 32.09 30.13
N SER A 236 19.60 32.53 31.04
CA SER A 236 20.48 33.69 30.78
C SER A 236 21.56 33.47 29.69
N ALA A 237 21.79 32.21 29.31
CA ALA A 237 22.69 31.86 28.23
C ALA A 237 22.01 31.71 26.86
N VAL A 238 20.66 31.77 26.83
CA VAL A 238 19.89 31.67 25.62
C VAL A 238 19.93 32.97 24.84
N ASP A 239 20.40 32.90 23.60
CA ASP A 239 20.39 34.03 22.68
C ASP A 239 19.02 34.08 21.94
N PHE A 240 18.10 34.90 22.47
CA PHE A 240 16.79 35.10 21.88
C PHE A 240 16.80 35.87 20.53
N ALA A 241 17.92 36.52 20.21
CA ALA A 241 18.14 37.18 18.94
C ALA A 241 18.80 36.25 17.90
N ARG A 242 19.06 35.01 18.30
CA ARG A 242 19.70 34.02 17.43
C ARG A 242 18.80 33.70 16.24
N THR A 243 19.24 34.10 15.09
CA THR A 243 18.65 33.65 13.82
C THR A 243 19.03 32.18 13.61
N ASN A 244 18.04 31.36 13.36
CA ASN A 244 18.22 29.93 13.14
C ASN A 244 18.75 29.70 11.73
N ALA A 245 20.05 29.54 11.63
CA ALA A 245 20.76 29.61 10.36
C ALA A 245 21.21 28.24 9.84
N TYR A 246 20.67 27.11 10.35
CA TYR A 246 21.41 25.86 10.14
C TYR A 246 20.51 24.73 9.70
N TYR A 247 20.78 24.22 8.49
CA TYR A 247 20.42 22.89 8.05
C TYR A 247 21.54 21.94 8.44
N VAL A 248 21.35 21.19 9.49
CA VAL A 248 22.26 20.11 9.85
C VAL A 248 21.53 18.81 9.79
N TRP A 249 21.94 17.90 8.95
CA TRP A 249 21.35 16.60 8.77
C TRP A 249 22.42 15.53 8.56
N PRO A 250 22.16 14.28 8.98
CA PRO A 250 23.08 13.18 8.78
C PRO A 250 23.07 12.72 7.31
N ARG A 251 24.24 12.67 6.72
CA ARG A 251 24.44 12.13 5.37
C ARG A 251 25.00 10.72 5.47
N THR A 252 24.42 9.81 4.73
CA THR A 252 24.94 8.46 4.53
C THR A 252 25.47 8.30 3.11
N THR A 253 26.64 7.68 2.96
CA THR A 253 27.23 7.34 1.66
C THR A 253 27.50 5.84 1.62
N THR A 254 27.08 5.17 0.55
CA THR A 254 27.34 3.75 0.35
C THR A 254 27.75 3.44 -1.10
N THR A 255 28.60 2.44 -1.25
CA THR A 255 29.04 1.87 -2.54
C THR A 255 29.04 0.35 -2.42
N PRO A 256 29.10 -0.42 -3.52
CA PRO A 256 29.11 -1.89 -3.44
C PRO A 256 30.23 -2.49 -2.60
N THR A 257 31.32 -1.73 -2.42
CA THR A 257 32.52 -2.19 -1.70
C THR A 257 32.68 -1.57 -0.31
N SER A 258 31.90 -0.53 0.03
CA SER A 258 31.94 0.11 1.33
C SER A 258 30.55 0.12 1.95
N ALA A 259 30.40 -0.64 3.01
CA ALA A 259 29.22 -0.55 3.90
C ALA A 259 29.37 0.59 4.93
N GLU A 260 30.28 1.51 4.73
CA GLU A 260 30.51 2.62 5.66
C GLU A 260 29.30 3.54 5.65
N ARG A 261 28.53 3.45 6.70
CA ARG A 261 27.48 4.37 7.09
C ARG A 261 28.10 5.55 7.84
N ALA A 262 28.98 6.30 7.19
CA ALA A 262 29.52 7.50 7.79
C ALA A 262 28.40 8.54 7.89
N LYS A 263 27.88 8.75 9.10
CA LYS A 263 27.01 9.87 9.43
C LYS A 263 27.85 11.13 9.54
N GLU A 264 27.90 11.87 8.46
CA GLU A 264 28.52 13.18 8.46
C GLU A 264 27.44 14.26 8.56
N PRO A 265 27.50 15.16 9.55
CA PRO A 265 26.59 16.30 9.62
C PRO A 265 26.81 17.21 8.40
N GLN A 266 25.76 17.46 7.64
CA GLN A 266 25.76 18.40 6.53
C GLN A 266 25.14 19.72 6.93
N ARG A 267 25.78 20.84 6.54
CA ARG A 267 25.31 22.21 6.83
C ARG A 267 24.89 22.89 5.53
N GLU A 268 23.98 22.28 4.82
CA GLU A 268 23.48 22.72 3.51
C GLU A 268 21.99 22.42 3.44
N TYR A 269 21.23 23.27 2.75
CA TYR A 269 19.83 22.98 2.49
C TYR A 269 19.72 21.66 1.70
N LEU A 270 18.90 20.76 2.18
CA LEU A 270 18.85 19.38 1.65
C LEU A 270 18.52 19.35 0.15
N THR A 271 17.60 20.21 -0.30
CA THR A 271 17.22 20.32 -1.72
C THR A 271 18.41 20.77 -2.57
N SER A 272 19.18 21.79 -2.13
CA SER A 272 20.40 22.24 -2.82
C SER A 272 21.45 21.14 -2.88
N PHE A 273 21.66 20.44 -1.76
CA PHE A 273 22.59 19.31 -1.68
C PHE A 273 22.24 18.24 -2.71
N ILE A 274 20.96 17.79 -2.76
CA ILE A 274 20.54 16.71 -3.66
C ILE A 274 20.81 17.10 -5.11
N SER A 275 20.39 18.31 -5.53
CA SER A 275 20.59 18.79 -6.90
C SER A 275 22.09 18.89 -7.26
N ARG A 276 22.87 19.55 -6.41
CA ARG A 276 24.29 19.74 -6.61
C ARG A 276 25.02 18.39 -6.69
N ARG A 277 24.75 17.53 -5.74
CA ARG A 277 25.42 16.22 -5.67
C ARG A 277 25.00 15.28 -6.81
N THR A 278 23.77 15.40 -7.28
CA THR A 278 23.31 14.71 -8.51
C THR A 278 24.13 15.17 -9.72
N ALA A 279 24.31 16.49 -9.89
CA ALA A 279 25.10 17.02 -10.98
C ALA A 279 26.58 16.57 -10.92
N GLU A 280 27.18 16.60 -9.75
CA GLU A 280 28.55 16.15 -9.52
C GLU A 280 28.71 14.67 -9.86
N TRP A 281 27.82 13.79 -9.33
CA TRP A 281 27.89 12.37 -9.59
C TRP A 281 27.69 12.03 -11.08
N ILE A 282 26.75 12.70 -11.76
CA ILE A 282 26.58 12.55 -13.21
C ILE A 282 27.86 13.00 -13.96
N GLY A 283 28.53 14.06 -13.50
CA GLY A 283 29.83 14.48 -14.02
C GLY A 283 30.90 13.39 -13.89
N GLU A 284 30.96 12.73 -12.71
CA GLU A 284 31.82 11.58 -12.45
C GLU A 284 31.48 10.40 -13.38
N ALA A 285 30.17 10.05 -13.50
CA ALA A 285 29.70 8.96 -14.34
C ALA A 285 29.99 9.18 -15.84
N ARG A 286 29.84 10.40 -16.33
CA ARG A 286 30.19 10.79 -17.71
C ARG A 286 31.66 10.53 -18.04
N THR A 287 32.57 10.74 -17.08
CA THR A 287 33.99 10.47 -17.29
C THR A 287 34.32 8.99 -17.47
N ALA A 288 33.46 8.10 -16.95
CA ALA A 288 33.58 6.65 -17.11
C ALA A 288 33.17 6.17 -18.53
N GLY A 289 32.54 7.03 -19.33
CA GLY A 289 32.13 6.73 -20.71
C GLY A 289 31.02 5.68 -20.83
N LYS A 290 30.27 5.42 -19.77
CA LYS A 290 29.14 4.51 -19.74
C LYS A 290 27.82 5.28 -19.75
N PRO A 291 26.72 4.69 -20.26
CA PRO A 291 25.40 5.25 -20.01
C PRO A 291 25.12 5.24 -18.50
N TRP A 292 24.40 6.22 -18.02
CA TRP A 292 24.13 6.37 -16.58
C TRP A 292 22.63 6.47 -16.29
N LEU A 293 22.24 5.94 -15.12
CA LEU A 293 20.92 6.06 -14.51
C LEU A 293 21.09 6.82 -13.19
N ALA A 294 20.56 8.02 -13.11
CA ALA A 294 20.59 8.86 -11.91
C ALA A 294 19.21 9.04 -11.32
N PHE A 295 19.07 8.80 -10.03
CA PHE A 295 17.88 9.15 -9.26
C PHE A 295 18.21 10.37 -8.39
N SER A 296 17.56 11.50 -8.66
CA SER A 296 17.58 12.72 -7.85
C SER A 296 16.32 12.73 -6.99
N THR A 297 16.41 12.21 -5.76
CA THR A 297 15.24 11.94 -4.92
C THR A 297 15.10 13.03 -3.86
N HIS A 298 14.36 14.10 -4.24
CA HIS A 298 14.13 15.24 -3.36
C HIS A 298 13.16 14.90 -2.24
N SER A 299 13.32 15.56 -1.11
CA SER A 299 12.42 15.50 0.05
C SER A 299 11.49 16.70 0.17
N SER A 300 11.70 17.74 -0.62
CA SER A 300 10.78 18.87 -0.65
C SER A 300 9.53 18.47 -1.47
N ALA A 301 8.30 18.69 -0.95
CA ALA A 301 8.02 19.48 0.24
C ALA A 301 7.50 18.65 1.43
N HIS A 302 8.10 17.48 1.69
CA HIS A 302 7.77 16.66 2.86
C HIS A 302 8.13 17.39 4.16
N THR A 303 7.41 17.08 5.25
CA THR A 303 7.75 17.53 6.60
C THR A 303 9.12 16.97 7.05
N PRO A 304 9.88 17.69 7.88
CA PRO A 304 9.55 18.98 8.51
C PRO A 304 9.61 20.13 7.51
N ILE A 305 8.62 21.04 7.62
CA ILE A 305 8.58 22.22 6.77
C ILE A 305 9.72 23.18 7.18
N GLN A 306 10.54 23.53 6.20
CA GLN A 306 11.74 24.33 6.40
C GLN A 306 11.76 25.48 5.40
N PRO A 307 12.00 26.72 5.85
CA PRO A 307 12.14 27.83 4.92
C PRO A 307 13.35 27.63 4.01
N PRO A 308 13.20 27.72 2.69
CA PRO A 308 14.32 27.57 1.79
C PRO A 308 15.24 28.80 1.83
N PRO A 309 16.50 28.69 1.41
CA PRO A 309 17.42 29.82 1.34
C PRO A 309 16.96 30.83 0.27
N PRO A 310 17.16 32.15 0.52
CA PRO A 310 16.78 33.20 -0.42
C PRO A 310 17.39 33.06 -1.81
N SER A 311 18.51 32.38 -1.95
CA SER A 311 19.14 32.07 -3.24
C SER A 311 18.26 31.24 -4.18
N LEU A 312 17.31 30.46 -3.64
CA LEU A 312 16.37 29.65 -4.42
C LEU A 312 15.00 30.32 -4.64
N THR A 313 14.54 31.11 -3.68
CA THR A 313 13.19 31.70 -3.71
C THR A 313 13.16 33.21 -3.95
N GLY A 314 14.34 33.87 -3.94
CA GLY A 314 14.43 35.33 -4.06
C GLY A 314 14.02 36.08 -2.78
N PRO A 315 14.04 37.42 -2.81
CA PRO A 315 13.80 38.29 -1.65
C PRO A 315 12.38 38.25 -1.07
N ALA A 316 11.43 37.66 -1.76
CA ALA A 316 10.04 37.50 -1.27
C ALA A 316 9.89 36.59 -0.02
N ALA A 317 10.95 35.91 0.39
CA ALA A 317 11.00 35.10 1.61
C ALA A 317 10.93 35.92 2.91
N SER A 318 11.01 37.26 2.85
CA SER A 318 11.00 38.16 3.99
C SER A 318 9.64 38.27 4.72
N ASP A 319 8.56 37.74 4.13
CA ASP A 319 7.20 37.73 4.71
C ASP A 319 6.84 36.41 5.44
N LEU A 320 7.83 35.55 5.69
CA LEU A 320 7.61 34.32 6.41
C LEU A 320 7.37 34.58 7.90
N SER A 321 6.13 34.56 8.29
CA SER A 321 5.83 34.40 9.70
C SER A 321 6.27 32.99 10.15
N CYS A 322 7.09 32.90 11.20
CA CYS A 322 7.49 31.63 11.81
C CYS A 322 6.35 30.91 12.55
N ALA A 323 5.11 31.34 12.32
CA ALA A 323 3.93 30.70 12.89
C ALA A 323 3.69 29.36 12.16
N PHE A 324 3.79 28.27 12.91
CA PHE A 324 3.51 26.89 12.44
C PHE A 324 2.01 26.58 12.33
N THR A 325 1.16 27.56 12.26
CA THR A 325 -0.30 27.40 12.20
C THR A 325 -0.89 28.16 11.01
N GLY A 326 -1.77 27.52 10.27
CA GLY A 326 -2.59 28.16 9.25
C GLY A 326 -1.80 28.61 8.00
N LEU A 327 -2.00 29.86 7.59
CA LEU A 327 -1.45 30.40 6.34
C LEU A 327 0.09 30.45 6.30
N GLY A 328 0.73 30.68 7.45
CA GLY A 328 2.20 30.71 7.52
C GLY A 328 2.86 29.39 7.13
N PHE A 329 2.31 28.28 7.59
CA PHE A 329 2.80 26.95 7.28
C PHE A 329 2.64 26.61 5.78
N ARG A 330 1.47 26.91 5.20
CA ARG A 330 1.23 26.72 3.77
C ARG A 330 2.15 27.58 2.88
N ASN A 331 2.46 28.79 3.31
CA ASN A 331 3.42 29.66 2.59
C ASN A 331 4.82 29.08 2.62
N GLN A 332 5.28 28.50 3.73
CA GLN A 332 6.56 27.84 3.81
C GLN A 332 6.59 26.59 2.90
N TYR A 333 5.55 25.75 2.93
CA TYR A 333 5.40 24.62 2.04
C TYR A 333 5.48 25.06 0.57
N ARG A 334 4.73 26.10 0.18
CA ARG A 334 4.77 26.67 -1.18
C ARG A 334 6.20 27.05 -1.57
N LEU A 335 6.94 27.73 -0.68
CA LEU A 335 8.33 28.12 -0.95
C LEU A 335 9.26 26.92 -1.05
N MET A 336 9.02 25.85 -0.29
CA MET A 336 9.78 24.59 -0.46
C MET A 336 9.55 23.99 -1.84
N VAL A 337 8.33 24.00 -2.36
CA VAL A 337 8.03 23.55 -3.73
C VAL A 337 8.72 24.43 -4.77
N GLU A 338 8.62 25.76 -4.62
CA GLU A 338 9.31 26.71 -5.53
C GLU A 338 10.84 26.55 -5.48
N SER A 339 11.39 26.25 -4.31
CA SER A 339 12.82 26.00 -4.16
C SER A 339 13.30 24.72 -4.84
N VAL A 340 12.51 23.65 -4.81
CA VAL A 340 12.87 22.43 -5.54
C VAL A 340 12.81 22.63 -7.04
N ASP A 341 11.83 23.36 -7.55
CA ASP A 341 11.77 23.74 -8.97
C ASP A 341 13.02 24.54 -9.39
N ALA A 342 13.38 25.57 -8.62
CA ALA A 342 14.57 26.37 -8.87
C ALA A 342 15.87 25.56 -8.80
N SER A 343 15.97 24.65 -7.84
CA SER A 343 17.13 23.79 -7.62
C SER A 343 17.32 22.77 -8.74
N ILE A 344 16.22 22.19 -9.26
CA ILE A 344 16.23 21.35 -10.48
C ILE A 344 16.76 22.15 -11.67
N GLY A 345 16.30 23.39 -11.84
CA GLY A 345 16.78 24.27 -12.90
C GLY A 345 18.29 24.51 -12.81
N ASN A 346 18.83 24.78 -11.62
CA ASN A 346 20.26 24.91 -11.39
C ASN A 346 21.02 23.63 -11.74
N MET A 347 20.56 22.49 -11.25
CA MET A 347 21.13 21.16 -11.57
C MET A 347 21.21 20.92 -13.08
N LEU A 348 20.15 21.20 -13.81
CA LEU A 348 20.12 21.03 -15.27
C LEU A 348 21.06 21.98 -16.00
N VAL A 349 21.22 23.22 -15.50
CA VAL A 349 22.24 24.17 -16.03
C VAL A 349 23.65 23.65 -15.78
N ASP A 350 23.96 23.20 -14.57
CA ASP A 350 25.27 22.64 -14.20
C ASP A 350 25.62 21.40 -15.03
N LEU A 351 24.62 20.61 -15.39
CA LEU A 351 24.76 19.45 -16.27
C LEU A 351 24.92 19.80 -17.75
N GLY A 352 24.70 21.07 -18.14
CA GLY A 352 24.64 21.49 -19.54
C GLY A 352 23.40 20.98 -20.28
N LEU A 353 22.36 20.56 -19.52
CA LEU A 353 21.05 20.14 -20.04
C LEU A 353 20.06 21.32 -20.10
N GLY A 354 20.44 22.50 -19.69
CA GLY A 354 19.66 23.71 -19.71
C GLY A 354 20.57 24.96 -19.67
N SER A 355 19.95 26.11 -19.79
CA SER A 355 20.59 27.42 -19.68
C SER A 355 19.65 28.45 -19.09
N ARG A 356 20.17 29.61 -18.69
CA ARG A 356 19.36 30.74 -18.28
C ARG A 356 19.47 31.87 -19.33
N VAL A 357 18.33 32.26 -19.90
CA VAL A 357 18.21 33.36 -20.85
C VAL A 357 17.40 34.47 -20.18
N ASN A 358 18.03 35.62 -19.93
CA ASN A 358 17.43 36.73 -19.18
C ASN A 358 16.85 36.30 -17.81
N GLY A 359 17.54 35.39 -17.13
CA GLY A 359 17.11 34.84 -15.81
C GLY A 359 16.10 33.70 -15.89
N THR A 360 15.47 33.48 -17.03
CA THR A 360 14.49 32.38 -17.21
C THR A 360 15.22 31.09 -17.61
N PHE A 361 14.84 29.99 -17.02
CA PHE A 361 15.34 28.66 -17.39
C PHE A 361 14.81 28.26 -18.78
N VAL A 362 15.69 27.71 -19.59
CA VAL A 362 15.41 27.14 -20.90
C VAL A 362 16.05 25.77 -20.99
N LEU A 363 15.26 24.74 -21.25
CA LEU A 363 15.72 23.38 -21.43
C LEU A 363 16.57 23.24 -22.70
N GLY A 364 17.68 22.54 -22.60
CA GLY A 364 18.60 22.25 -23.70
C GLY A 364 18.07 21.20 -24.68
N ASP A 365 18.88 20.90 -25.69
CA ASP A 365 18.58 19.83 -26.64
C ASP A 365 18.89 18.45 -26.03
N LEU A 366 17.87 17.80 -25.50
CA LEU A 366 17.98 16.47 -24.88
C LEU A 366 18.24 15.36 -25.90
N VAL A 367 17.91 15.59 -27.19
CA VAL A 367 18.22 14.64 -28.27
C VAL A 367 19.72 14.64 -28.53
N ALA A 368 20.32 15.82 -28.70
CA ALA A 368 21.76 15.97 -28.86
C ALA A 368 22.55 15.48 -27.62
N ALA A 369 22.00 15.68 -26.42
CA ALA A 369 22.57 15.20 -25.17
C ALA A 369 22.35 13.70 -24.92
N ASN A 370 21.55 13.03 -25.75
CA ASN A 370 21.11 11.63 -25.59
C ASN A 370 20.66 11.35 -24.14
N THR A 371 19.81 12.20 -23.59
CA THR A 371 19.41 12.14 -22.19
C THR A 371 17.88 12.19 -22.06
N MET A 372 17.29 11.21 -21.36
CA MET A 372 15.89 11.22 -20.93
C MET A 372 15.82 11.82 -19.51
N ILE A 373 14.89 12.73 -19.31
CA ILE A 373 14.51 13.28 -18.02
C ILE A 373 13.09 12.81 -17.71
N LEU A 374 12.93 12.19 -16.55
CA LEU A 374 11.66 11.78 -15.96
C LEU A 374 11.46 12.57 -14.66
N VAL A 375 10.39 13.35 -14.56
CA VAL A 375 9.96 14.00 -13.32
C VAL A 375 8.69 13.33 -12.84
N VAL A 376 8.70 12.83 -11.61
CA VAL A 376 7.58 12.14 -10.99
C VAL A 376 7.49 12.51 -9.52
N ASN A 377 6.28 12.48 -8.98
CA ASN A 377 6.06 12.63 -7.55
C ASN A 377 5.54 11.32 -6.94
N ASP A 378 5.91 11.03 -5.70
CA ASP A 378 5.68 9.71 -5.08
C ASP A 378 4.31 9.54 -4.42
N ASN A 379 3.62 10.63 -4.01
CA ASN A 379 2.26 10.56 -3.46
C ASN A 379 1.57 11.93 -3.44
N GLY A 380 0.33 11.99 -3.00
CA GLY A 380 -0.40 13.25 -2.83
C GLY A 380 0.15 14.16 -1.74
N THR A 381 -0.30 15.40 -1.71
CA THR A 381 0.07 16.41 -0.71
C THR A 381 -0.38 15.99 0.69
N LEU A 382 0.45 16.24 1.70
CA LEU A 382 0.09 16.01 3.11
C LEU A 382 -1.07 16.94 3.53
N GLY A 383 -2.10 16.38 4.18
CA GLY A 383 -3.41 16.96 4.41
C GLY A 383 -3.46 18.44 4.74
N PHE A 384 -2.73 18.92 5.75
CA PHE A 384 -2.79 20.34 6.16
C PHE A 384 -2.17 21.32 5.14
N ASN A 385 -1.46 20.83 4.12
CA ASN A 385 -0.90 21.64 3.04
C ASN A 385 -1.79 21.66 1.78
N VAL A 386 -2.82 20.81 1.74
CA VAL A 386 -3.74 20.73 0.61
C VAL A 386 -4.43 22.06 0.35
N LEU A 387 -4.39 22.50 -0.90
CA LEU A 387 -5.01 23.75 -1.34
C LEU A 387 -6.47 23.55 -1.71
N PRO A 388 -7.36 24.47 -1.35
CA PRO A 388 -8.72 24.48 -1.87
C PRO A 388 -8.73 24.51 -3.41
N PRO A 389 -9.70 23.87 -4.07
CA PRO A 389 -10.92 23.27 -3.51
C PRO A 389 -10.76 21.79 -3.05
N PHE A 390 -9.57 21.25 -3.07
CA PHE A 390 -9.29 19.85 -2.74
C PHE A 390 -9.53 19.56 -1.24
N SER A 391 -9.93 18.30 -0.95
CA SER A 391 -10.26 17.88 0.41
C SER A 391 -9.03 17.37 1.16
N ILE A 392 -8.81 17.92 2.35
CA ILE A 392 -7.77 17.49 3.28
C ILE A 392 -7.94 15.99 3.64
N ALA A 393 -9.19 15.54 3.81
CA ALA A 393 -9.51 14.17 4.20
C ALA A 393 -9.28 13.13 3.07
N GLN A 394 -9.01 13.60 1.85
CA GLN A 394 -8.82 12.75 0.67
C GLN A 394 -7.42 12.87 0.06
N SER A 395 -6.47 13.34 0.84
CA SER A 395 -5.08 13.62 0.44
C SER A 395 -4.14 12.44 0.68
N LYS A 396 -2.85 12.69 0.86
CA LYS A 396 -1.84 11.66 1.22
C LYS A 396 -2.40 10.66 2.25
N GLN A 397 -2.03 9.39 2.14
CA GLN A 397 -2.55 8.25 2.93
C GLN A 397 -4.00 7.86 2.60
N THR A 398 -4.51 8.31 1.48
CA THR A 398 -5.81 7.86 0.98
C THR A 398 -5.72 7.47 -0.49
N VAL A 399 -6.59 6.57 -0.92
CA VAL A 399 -6.65 6.12 -2.31
C VAL A 399 -7.49 7.06 -3.20
N TYR A 400 -7.94 8.19 -2.69
CA TYR A 400 -8.66 9.20 -3.46
C TYR A 400 -7.72 9.94 -4.45
N GLU A 401 -8.28 10.62 -5.45
CA GLU A 401 -7.49 11.26 -6.51
C GLU A 401 -6.43 12.21 -5.94
N THR A 402 -6.75 13.02 -4.93
CA THR A 402 -5.80 13.92 -4.28
C THR A 402 -4.66 13.18 -3.55
N GLY A 403 -4.89 11.92 -3.15
CA GLY A 403 -3.89 11.09 -2.49
C GLY A 403 -2.98 10.33 -3.44
N VAL A 404 -3.48 9.92 -4.62
CA VAL A 404 -2.75 9.03 -5.54
C VAL A 404 -2.36 9.68 -6.85
N ARG A 405 -3.14 10.66 -7.34
CA ARG A 405 -2.87 11.30 -8.62
C ARG A 405 -1.73 12.30 -8.47
N SER A 406 -0.73 12.11 -9.29
CA SER A 406 0.54 12.84 -9.20
C SER A 406 1.01 13.31 -10.58
N PRO A 407 1.83 14.35 -10.67
CA PRO A 407 2.44 14.74 -11.92
C PRO A 407 3.45 13.69 -12.40
N CYS A 408 3.46 13.43 -13.70
CA CYS A 408 4.51 12.67 -14.37
C CYS A 408 4.83 13.35 -15.69
N ILE A 409 6.10 13.74 -15.88
CA ILE A 409 6.60 14.45 -17.06
C ILE A 409 7.81 13.70 -17.60
N ILE A 410 7.83 13.41 -18.89
CA ILE A 410 8.96 12.73 -19.53
C ILE A 410 9.43 13.57 -20.72
N ALA A 411 10.71 13.92 -20.76
CA ALA A 411 11.35 14.64 -21.85
C ALA A 411 12.61 13.89 -22.30
N GLY A 412 12.88 13.81 -23.59
CA GLY A 412 14.06 13.10 -24.08
C GLY A 412 14.03 12.69 -25.53
N PRO A 413 15.02 11.90 -25.99
CA PRO A 413 15.21 11.58 -27.40
C PRO A 413 14.12 10.70 -28.01
N GLN A 414 13.37 9.93 -27.20
CA GLN A 414 12.32 9.03 -27.69
C GLN A 414 10.99 9.73 -27.97
N ILE A 415 10.88 11.03 -27.67
CA ILE A 415 9.60 11.74 -27.71
C ILE A 415 9.24 12.19 -29.11
N VAL A 416 8.08 11.77 -29.57
CA VAL A 416 7.43 12.25 -30.79
C VAL A 416 6.35 13.27 -30.41
N ALA A 417 6.32 14.42 -31.10
CA ALA A 417 5.42 15.53 -30.84
C ALA A 417 5.43 16.01 -29.37
N PRO A 418 6.55 16.62 -28.92
CA PRO A 418 6.67 17.12 -27.55
C PRO A 418 5.67 18.25 -27.25
N GLY A 419 5.49 18.55 -25.95
CA GLY A 419 4.57 19.56 -25.44
C GLY A 419 3.11 19.10 -25.36
N ARG A 420 2.84 17.80 -25.44
CA ARG A 420 1.50 17.23 -25.36
C ARG A 420 1.19 16.59 -24.01
N ALA A 421 -0.09 16.49 -23.72
CA ALA A 421 -0.60 15.73 -22.59
C ALA A 421 -1.12 14.36 -23.04
N VAL A 422 -1.07 13.40 -22.12
CA VAL A 422 -1.71 12.09 -22.20
C VAL A 422 -2.73 12.02 -21.07
N ASP A 423 -3.99 11.73 -21.44
CA ASP A 423 -5.11 11.62 -20.50
C ASP A 423 -5.41 10.15 -20.11
N GLU A 424 -4.78 9.22 -20.79
CA GLU A 424 -4.91 7.81 -20.48
C GLU A 424 -4.31 7.47 -19.09
N THR A 425 -4.93 6.50 -18.46
CA THR A 425 -4.53 6.07 -17.12
C THR A 425 -3.21 5.31 -17.14
N VAL A 426 -2.26 5.72 -16.33
CA VAL A 426 -0.97 5.09 -16.13
C VAL A 426 -0.64 5.01 -14.63
N SER A 427 0.22 4.07 -14.26
CA SER A 427 0.59 3.80 -12.87
C SER A 427 2.08 3.95 -12.63
N ILE A 428 2.45 4.21 -11.39
CA ILE A 428 3.85 4.29 -10.97
C ILE A 428 4.63 2.98 -11.22
N VAL A 429 3.96 1.81 -11.20
CA VAL A 429 4.58 0.53 -11.57
C VAL A 429 5.02 0.51 -13.03
N ASP A 430 4.39 1.29 -13.91
CA ASP A 430 4.70 1.33 -15.34
C ASP A 430 6.05 1.99 -15.65
N LEU A 431 6.58 2.75 -14.70
CA LEU A 431 7.90 3.38 -14.82
C LEU A 431 9.03 2.34 -14.87
N PHE A 432 8.86 1.19 -14.23
CA PHE A 432 9.81 0.09 -14.33
C PHE A 432 10.02 -0.38 -15.78
N GLY A 433 8.92 -0.69 -16.46
CA GLY A 433 8.96 -1.10 -17.87
C GLY A 433 9.47 0.02 -18.78
N LEU A 434 9.03 1.27 -18.54
CA LEU A 434 9.51 2.42 -19.29
C LEU A 434 11.02 2.59 -19.23
N LEU A 435 11.60 2.55 -18.03
CA LEU A 435 13.05 2.74 -17.84
C LEU A 435 13.87 1.61 -18.45
N CYS A 436 13.37 0.37 -18.36
CA CYS A 436 13.98 -0.78 -19.02
C CYS A 436 13.90 -0.67 -20.54
N ASP A 437 12.74 -0.34 -21.10
CA ASP A 437 12.55 -0.18 -22.54
C ASP A 437 13.39 0.97 -23.12
N ALA A 438 13.51 2.08 -22.39
CA ALA A 438 14.39 3.18 -22.78
C ALA A 438 15.85 2.76 -22.85
N ALA A 439 16.28 1.83 -22.00
CA ALA A 439 17.61 1.25 -21.97
C ALA A 439 17.78 0.06 -22.96
N GLY A 440 16.71 -0.38 -23.62
CA GLY A 440 16.72 -1.55 -24.51
C GLY A 440 16.78 -2.88 -23.77
N VAL A 441 16.32 -2.94 -22.52
CA VAL A 441 16.28 -4.13 -21.68
C VAL A 441 14.91 -4.78 -21.72
N ASP A 442 14.85 -6.06 -22.06
CA ASP A 442 13.60 -6.83 -22.02
C ASP A 442 13.31 -7.27 -20.56
N TRP A 443 12.49 -6.49 -19.89
CA TRP A 443 12.07 -6.71 -18.50
C TRP A 443 11.07 -7.86 -18.35
N THR A 444 10.42 -8.31 -19.44
CA THR A 444 9.44 -9.41 -19.36
C THR A 444 10.11 -10.75 -19.02
N THR A 445 11.41 -10.84 -19.22
CA THR A 445 12.21 -12.04 -18.91
C THR A 445 12.36 -12.32 -17.42
N VAL A 446 12.07 -11.33 -16.55
CA VAL A 446 12.16 -11.51 -15.10
C VAL A 446 10.83 -11.84 -14.45
N GLU A 447 9.75 -11.88 -15.26
CA GLU A 447 8.45 -12.29 -14.77
C GLU A 447 8.37 -13.81 -14.62
N THR A 448 7.98 -14.27 -13.44
CA THR A 448 7.73 -15.68 -13.13
C THR A 448 6.37 -15.80 -12.43
N PRO A 449 5.80 -17.00 -12.27
CA PRO A 449 4.58 -17.19 -11.50
C PRO A 449 4.67 -16.66 -10.04
N SER A 450 5.83 -16.80 -9.40
CA SER A 450 6.11 -16.28 -8.04
C SER A 450 6.50 -14.80 -8.04
N ARG A 451 6.99 -14.28 -9.16
CA ARG A 451 7.34 -12.87 -9.34
C ARG A 451 6.50 -12.26 -10.46
N ARG A 452 5.26 -11.92 -10.15
CA ARG A 452 4.40 -11.22 -11.10
C ARG A 452 4.81 -9.75 -11.20
N ILE A 453 4.89 -9.25 -12.43
CA ILE A 453 5.15 -7.86 -12.74
C ILE A 453 3.83 -7.18 -13.11
N ASP A 454 3.48 -6.10 -12.42
CA ASP A 454 2.21 -5.38 -12.63
C ASP A 454 2.34 -4.26 -13.67
N CYS A 455 3.54 -3.97 -14.16
CA CYS A 455 3.78 -2.87 -15.08
C CYS A 455 3.30 -3.17 -16.51
N VAL A 456 2.93 -2.10 -17.19
CA VAL A 456 2.73 -2.05 -18.64
C VAL A 456 3.60 -0.91 -19.16
N SER A 457 4.36 -1.15 -20.22
CA SER A 457 5.28 -0.13 -20.72
C SER A 457 4.57 1.12 -21.20
N MET A 458 5.04 2.29 -20.72
CA MET A 458 4.59 3.61 -21.17
C MET A 458 5.28 4.08 -22.47
N MET A 459 6.28 3.35 -22.97
CA MET A 459 7.03 3.74 -24.17
C MET A 459 6.15 4.01 -25.40
N PRO A 460 5.04 3.27 -25.66
CA PRO A 460 4.14 3.57 -26.76
C PRO A 460 3.56 4.99 -26.71
N PHE A 461 3.29 5.54 -25.53
CA PHE A 461 2.84 6.92 -25.42
C PHE A 461 3.90 7.93 -25.82
N LEU A 462 5.19 7.63 -25.64
CA LEU A 462 6.26 8.55 -26.04
C LEU A 462 6.46 8.58 -27.55
N THR A 463 6.37 7.43 -28.20
CA THR A 463 6.68 7.23 -29.63
C THR A 463 5.48 7.38 -30.56
N ASN A 464 4.25 7.21 -30.06
CA ASN A 464 3.02 7.32 -30.83
C ASN A 464 2.04 8.32 -30.17
N PRO A 465 1.89 9.53 -30.73
CA PRO A 465 0.95 10.52 -30.18
C PRO A 465 -0.53 10.10 -30.22
N ALA A 466 -0.88 9.11 -31.03
CA ALA A 466 -2.24 8.57 -31.14
C ALA A 466 -2.44 7.28 -30.34
N GLN A 467 -1.54 6.97 -29.40
CA GLN A 467 -1.65 5.78 -28.55
C GLN A 467 -2.90 5.87 -27.68
N GLY A 468 -3.74 4.86 -27.80
CA GLY A 468 -4.88 4.65 -26.90
C GLY A 468 -4.46 3.99 -25.56
N PRO A 469 -5.43 3.66 -24.70
CA PRO A 469 -5.13 3.10 -23.38
C PRO A 469 -4.23 1.86 -23.47
N ILE A 470 -3.20 1.82 -22.62
CA ILE A 470 -2.32 0.65 -22.47
C ILE A 470 -2.75 -0.23 -21.29
N ARG A 471 -3.59 0.31 -20.42
CA ARG A 471 -4.02 -0.30 -19.16
C ARG A 471 -5.54 -0.15 -19.04
N GLU A 472 -6.23 -1.24 -18.74
CA GLU A 472 -7.68 -1.21 -18.51
C GLU A 472 -8.01 -0.72 -17.10
N PHE A 473 -7.26 -1.21 -16.09
CA PHE A 473 -7.46 -0.86 -14.70
C PHE A 473 -6.21 -0.24 -14.10
N ASN A 474 -6.42 0.72 -13.19
CA ASN A 474 -5.38 1.21 -12.29
C ASN A 474 -5.70 0.83 -10.85
N PHE A 475 -4.68 0.62 -10.03
CA PHE A 475 -4.82 0.16 -8.66
C PHE A 475 -3.95 0.99 -7.72
N ALA A 476 -4.48 1.29 -6.54
CA ALA A 476 -3.75 1.86 -5.42
C ALA A 476 -4.21 1.21 -4.11
N LEU A 477 -3.26 1.04 -3.21
CA LEU A 477 -3.48 0.49 -1.88
C LEU A 477 -2.87 1.44 -0.84
N TYR A 478 -3.63 1.72 0.21
CA TYR A 478 -3.13 2.21 1.48
C TYR A 478 -3.40 1.16 2.55
N ARG A 479 -2.41 0.88 3.37
CA ARG A 479 -2.58 0.01 4.51
C ARG A 479 -1.91 0.63 5.72
N GLN A 480 -2.58 0.56 6.86
CA GLN A 480 -1.95 0.93 8.12
C GLN A 480 -0.79 -0.02 8.43
N GLY A 481 0.35 0.54 8.80
CA GLY A 481 1.51 -0.27 9.21
C GLY A 481 1.17 -1.15 10.42
N VAL A 482 1.81 -2.32 10.49
CA VAL A 482 1.76 -3.16 11.70
C VAL A 482 2.66 -2.51 12.75
N PHE A 483 2.08 -1.76 13.65
CA PHE A 483 2.82 -1.22 14.79
C PHE A 483 2.89 -2.27 15.92
N PRO A 484 3.99 -2.34 16.67
CA PRO A 484 4.03 -3.15 17.88
C PRO A 484 2.89 -2.76 18.83
N ALA A 485 2.23 -3.75 19.41
CA ALA A 485 1.04 -3.58 20.26
C ALA A 485 1.20 -2.57 21.43
N ASN A 486 2.43 -2.20 21.75
CA ASN A 486 2.76 -1.33 22.88
C ASN A 486 2.88 0.15 22.50
N THR A 487 2.78 0.52 21.23
CA THR A 487 3.02 1.90 20.76
C THR A 487 1.81 2.55 20.10
N VAL A 488 0.74 1.79 19.90
CA VAL A 488 -0.44 2.28 19.18
C VAL A 488 -1.61 2.35 20.15
N GLY A 489 -2.01 3.56 20.42
CA GLY A 489 -3.31 3.82 21.03
C GLY A 489 -4.10 4.73 20.11
N PRO A 490 -5.43 4.62 20.08
CA PRO A 490 -6.23 5.50 19.27
C PRO A 490 -6.20 6.93 19.82
N CYS A 491 -6.04 7.88 18.91
CA CYS A 491 -6.20 9.31 19.19
C CYS A 491 -7.61 9.75 18.75
N ALA A 492 -8.42 10.21 19.70
CA ALA A 492 -9.76 10.71 19.40
C ALA A 492 -9.71 12.20 19.08
N ASN A 493 -10.26 12.61 17.93
CA ASN A 493 -10.42 14.02 17.58
C ASN A 493 -11.86 14.25 17.06
N GLY A 494 -12.64 15.00 17.80
CA GLY A 494 -14.07 15.15 17.53
C GLY A 494 -14.80 13.81 17.62
N ASN A 495 -15.49 13.40 16.56
CA ASN A 495 -16.23 12.14 16.47
C ASN A 495 -15.45 11.04 15.73
N THR A 496 -14.17 11.26 15.45
CA THR A 496 -13.31 10.35 14.68
C THR A 496 -12.15 9.84 15.53
N VAL A 497 -11.66 8.64 15.21
CA VAL A 497 -10.39 8.14 15.70
C VAL A 497 -9.35 8.33 14.60
N VAL A 498 -8.27 9.02 14.94
CA VAL A 498 -7.12 9.20 14.07
C VAL A 498 -5.97 8.38 14.65
N ASP A 499 -5.56 7.34 13.96
CA ASP A 499 -4.57 6.38 14.46
C ASP A 499 -3.31 6.24 13.60
N ASN A 500 -3.35 6.68 12.35
CA ASN A 500 -2.29 6.37 11.38
C ASN A 500 -1.06 7.29 11.47
N LEU A 501 -1.23 8.54 11.94
CA LEU A 501 -0.15 9.53 12.00
C LEU A 501 0.21 9.92 13.43
N ILE A 502 -0.57 9.42 14.37
CA ILE A 502 -0.48 9.86 15.78
C ILE A 502 0.01 8.67 16.59
N THR A 503 1.32 8.55 16.67
CA THR A 503 2.01 7.43 17.32
C THR A 503 2.25 7.65 18.81
N GLY A 504 1.64 8.68 19.43
CA GLY A 504 1.81 8.94 20.83
C GLY A 504 0.93 10.07 21.38
N PRO A 505 0.83 10.20 22.70
CA PRO A 505 -0.04 11.16 23.38
C PRO A 505 0.30 12.61 23.01
N ASP A 506 1.55 12.91 22.81
CA ASP A 506 2.01 14.27 22.53
C ASP A 506 1.59 14.74 21.14
N LEU A 507 1.71 13.85 20.15
CA LEU A 507 1.28 14.14 18.80
C LEU A 507 -0.25 14.22 18.70
N CYS A 508 -0.94 13.39 19.47
CA CYS A 508 -2.39 13.44 19.61
C CYS A 508 -2.85 14.80 20.18
N ALA A 509 -2.25 15.23 21.27
CA ALA A 509 -2.56 16.51 21.89
C ALA A 509 -2.20 17.70 20.99
N ALA A 510 -1.09 17.64 20.27
CA ALA A 510 -0.68 18.68 19.31
C ALA A 510 -1.68 18.85 18.14
N ASN A 511 -2.41 17.79 17.80
CA ASN A 511 -3.48 17.83 16.80
C ASN A 511 -4.88 18.11 17.40
N GLY A 512 -4.93 18.51 18.67
CA GLY A 512 -6.19 18.81 19.37
C GLY A 512 -7.00 17.56 19.74
N GLY A 513 -6.38 16.39 19.70
CA GLY A 513 -6.99 15.10 20.02
C GLY A 513 -6.75 14.66 21.47
N CYS A 514 -7.44 13.60 21.84
CA CYS A 514 -7.30 12.91 23.11
C CYS A 514 -6.68 11.53 22.87
N TRP A 515 -5.52 11.28 23.49
CA TRP A 515 -4.87 9.99 23.43
C TRP A 515 -5.57 8.98 24.33
N MET A 516 -5.98 7.85 23.76
CA MET A 516 -6.77 6.83 24.43
C MET A 516 -6.04 5.51 24.61
N GLY A 517 -4.79 5.44 24.19
CA GLY A 517 -3.99 4.22 24.21
C GLY A 517 -2.85 4.21 25.20
N GLY A 518 -2.23 3.06 25.35
CA GLY A 518 -1.02 2.83 26.12
C GLY A 518 -1.23 2.16 27.47
N ALA A 519 -0.11 1.67 28.03
CA ALA A 519 -0.09 0.94 29.30
C ALA A 519 -0.44 1.84 30.52
N GLU A 520 -0.52 3.15 30.32
CA GLU A 520 -0.77 4.13 31.38
C GLU A 520 -2.22 4.60 31.44
N SER A 521 -3.06 4.26 30.45
CA SER A 521 -4.50 4.54 30.52
C SER A 521 -5.16 3.60 31.52
N ALA A 522 -5.44 4.11 32.74
CA ALA A 522 -6.16 3.34 33.75
C ALA A 522 -7.64 3.14 33.33
N PRO A 523 -8.28 2.02 33.66
CA PRO A 523 -7.77 0.85 34.38
C PRO A 523 -7.36 -0.35 33.51
N TYR A 524 -7.41 -0.25 32.17
CA TYR A 524 -7.06 -1.36 31.27
C TYR A 524 -6.17 -0.82 30.13
N PRO A 525 -5.12 -1.58 29.73
CA PRO A 525 -4.32 -1.20 28.59
C PRO A 525 -5.18 -1.32 27.30
N ILE A 526 -5.53 -0.19 26.72
CA ILE A 526 -6.22 -0.12 25.44
C ILE A 526 -5.14 -0.11 24.36
N THR A 527 -5.06 -1.17 23.59
CA THR A 527 -4.02 -1.35 22.57
C THR A 527 -4.55 -1.12 21.16
N ASN A 528 -5.88 -1.18 20.97
CA ASN A 528 -6.50 -1.00 19.67
C ASN A 528 -7.97 -0.55 19.81
N TYR A 529 -8.60 -0.21 18.69
CA TYR A 529 -9.99 0.23 18.65
C TYR A 529 -10.97 -0.84 19.14
N CYS A 530 -10.70 -2.11 18.87
CA CYS A 530 -11.57 -3.21 19.32
C CYS A 530 -11.53 -3.38 20.84
N ASP A 531 -10.40 -3.11 21.48
CA ASP A 531 -10.32 -3.08 22.95
C ASP A 531 -11.20 -1.99 23.55
N LEU A 532 -11.32 -0.84 22.88
CA LEU A 532 -12.24 0.24 23.28
C LEU A 532 -13.71 -0.19 23.23
N LEU A 533 -14.10 -0.96 22.23
CA LEU A 533 -15.48 -1.44 22.07
C LEU A 533 -15.82 -2.57 23.04
N THR A 534 -14.85 -3.39 23.45
CA THR A 534 -15.05 -4.52 24.36
C THR A 534 -14.97 -4.12 25.83
N THR A 535 -14.34 -3.00 26.14
CA THR A 535 -14.36 -2.40 27.49
C THR A 535 -15.77 -1.87 27.73
N ASP A 536 -16.45 -2.32 28.79
CA ASP A 536 -17.86 -2.06 29.11
C ASP A 536 -18.41 -0.73 28.57
N PRO A 537 -19.33 -0.74 27.59
CA PRO A 537 -19.83 0.48 26.94
C PRO A 537 -20.49 1.45 27.93
N SER A 538 -20.89 0.96 29.12
CA SER A 538 -21.52 1.77 30.16
C SER A 538 -20.52 2.64 30.94
N ASN A 539 -19.22 2.32 30.93
CA ASN A 539 -18.18 2.94 31.72
C ASN A 539 -17.03 3.57 30.91
N ALA A 540 -17.00 3.42 29.60
CA ALA A 540 -15.95 4.00 28.76
C ALA A 540 -16.20 5.49 28.47
N ILE A 541 -16.27 6.32 29.49
CA ILE A 541 -16.19 7.77 29.35
C ILE A 541 -14.75 8.16 29.57
N VAL A 542 -14.08 8.64 28.52
CA VAL A 542 -12.75 9.21 28.63
C VAL A 542 -12.89 10.72 28.63
N GLU A 543 -12.53 11.36 29.75
CA GLU A 543 -12.49 12.80 29.85
C GLU A 543 -11.15 13.31 29.26
N CYS A 544 -11.25 14.20 28.29
CA CYS A 544 -10.08 14.82 27.70
C CYS A 544 -10.37 16.30 27.40
N GLY A 545 -9.61 17.19 28.01
CA GLY A 545 -9.74 18.64 27.81
C GLY A 545 -11.14 19.21 28.11
N GLY A 546 -11.87 18.61 29.05
CA GLY A 546 -13.24 19.00 29.41
C GLY A 546 -14.31 18.39 28.50
N THR A 547 -13.96 17.53 27.57
CA THR A 547 -14.90 16.81 26.73
C THR A 547 -14.94 15.34 27.13
N ASN A 548 -16.15 14.83 27.35
CA ASN A 548 -16.36 13.40 27.57
C ASN A 548 -16.54 12.68 26.23
N TYR A 549 -15.68 11.71 25.93
CA TYR A 549 -15.77 10.86 24.75
C TYR A 549 -16.41 9.53 25.11
N ARG A 550 -17.31 9.06 24.27
CA ARG A 550 -17.91 7.73 24.37
C ARG A 550 -17.76 7.01 23.03
N PHE A 551 -17.24 5.79 23.11
CA PHE A 551 -17.11 4.92 21.94
C PHE A 551 -18.42 4.16 21.76
N LEU A 552 -19.02 4.31 20.59
CA LEU A 552 -20.25 3.64 20.23
C LEU A 552 -20.08 3.06 18.81
N PRO A 553 -20.63 1.88 18.55
CA PRO A 553 -20.77 1.42 17.19
C PRO A 553 -21.48 2.46 16.31
N PRO A 554 -21.16 2.53 15.01
CA PRO A 554 -21.74 3.55 14.12
C PRO A 554 -23.28 3.61 14.13
N ASP A 555 -23.92 2.47 14.30
CA ASP A 555 -25.40 2.31 14.39
C ASP A 555 -25.99 2.77 15.74
N MET A 556 -25.16 3.03 16.73
CA MET A 556 -25.56 3.48 18.08
C MET A 556 -25.12 4.92 18.39
N ALA A 557 -24.59 5.66 17.40
CA ALA A 557 -24.06 7.01 17.62
C ALA A 557 -25.08 7.99 18.21
N ASP A 558 -26.36 7.84 17.88
CA ASP A 558 -27.47 8.66 18.39
C ASP A 558 -27.82 8.35 19.85
N GLN A 559 -27.32 7.27 20.43
CA GLN A 559 -27.53 6.88 21.83
C GLN A 559 -26.49 7.52 22.77
N CYS A 560 -25.68 8.45 22.27
CA CYS A 560 -24.69 9.13 23.09
C CYS A 560 -25.36 9.99 24.14
N PRO A 561 -25.00 9.86 25.42
CA PRO A 561 -25.56 10.70 26.49
C PRO A 561 -25.30 12.17 26.23
N ALA A 562 -26.29 13.02 26.65
CA ALA A 562 -26.14 14.46 26.55
C ALA A 562 -24.88 14.95 27.26
N GLY A 563 -24.05 15.75 26.58
CA GLY A 563 -22.77 16.27 27.09
C GLY A 563 -21.57 15.36 26.83
N SER A 564 -21.74 14.24 26.12
CA SER A 564 -20.64 13.40 25.62
C SER A 564 -20.54 13.45 24.10
N THR A 565 -19.34 13.24 23.58
CA THR A 565 -19.09 13.15 22.12
C THR A 565 -18.96 11.69 21.75
N ALA A 566 -19.85 11.21 20.86
CA ALA A 566 -19.76 9.87 20.31
C ALA A 566 -18.58 9.77 19.35
N ILE A 567 -17.70 8.79 19.53
CA ILE A 567 -16.74 8.38 18.53
C ILE A 567 -17.35 7.20 17.80
N SER A 568 -17.80 7.44 16.57
CA SER A 568 -18.53 6.48 15.75
C SER A 568 -17.81 6.08 14.47
N GLN A 569 -16.70 6.72 14.15
CA GLN A 569 -15.91 6.37 12.98
C GLN A 569 -14.71 5.49 13.37
N PRO A 570 -14.69 4.23 12.93
CA PRO A 570 -13.60 3.33 13.21
C PRO A 570 -12.34 3.71 12.41
N PRO A 571 -11.16 3.31 12.88
CA PRO A 571 -9.93 3.45 12.11
C PRO A 571 -10.00 2.62 10.83
N THR A 572 -9.45 3.17 9.77
CA THR A 572 -9.34 2.45 8.49
C THR A 572 -8.08 1.61 8.48
N LEU A 573 -8.19 0.28 8.44
CA LEU A 573 -7.04 -0.63 8.38
C LEU A 573 -6.40 -0.66 7.00
N ALA A 574 -7.24 -0.66 5.95
CA ALA A 574 -6.79 -0.62 4.57
C ALA A 574 -7.78 0.15 3.70
N GLN A 575 -7.25 0.74 2.63
CA GLN A 575 -8.05 1.34 1.58
C GLN A 575 -7.57 0.80 0.24
N TYR A 576 -8.50 0.40 -0.60
CA TYR A 576 -8.24 -0.09 -1.94
C TYR A 576 -8.93 0.83 -2.94
N GLY A 577 -8.19 1.30 -3.93
CA GLY A 577 -8.70 2.07 -5.05
C GLY A 577 -8.50 1.33 -6.37
N VAL A 578 -9.55 1.11 -7.13
CA VAL A 578 -9.47 0.58 -8.49
C VAL A 578 -10.18 1.52 -9.44
N ARG A 579 -9.54 1.87 -10.56
CA ARG A 579 -10.08 2.79 -11.55
C ARG A 579 -10.09 2.18 -12.95
N ARG A 580 -11.19 2.38 -13.68
CA ARG A 580 -11.37 2.06 -15.09
C ARG A 580 -11.99 3.27 -15.81
N GLY A 581 -11.21 3.92 -16.68
CA GLY A 581 -11.68 5.13 -17.33
C GLY A 581 -12.11 6.20 -16.31
N GLN A 582 -13.39 6.58 -16.35
CA GLN A 582 -13.98 7.55 -15.43
C GLN A 582 -14.59 6.94 -14.16
N TRP A 583 -14.60 5.61 -14.02
CA TRP A 583 -15.17 4.94 -12.87
C TRP A 583 -14.12 4.50 -11.88
N LYS A 584 -14.40 4.69 -10.61
CA LYS A 584 -13.49 4.34 -9.52
C LYS A 584 -14.23 3.71 -8.36
N LEU A 585 -13.75 2.56 -7.94
CA LEU A 585 -14.19 1.88 -6.72
C LEU A 585 -13.21 2.19 -5.60
N VAL A 586 -13.72 2.64 -4.47
CA VAL A 586 -12.97 2.80 -3.23
C VAL A 586 -13.58 1.86 -2.19
N VAL A 587 -12.73 1.06 -1.58
CA VAL A 587 -13.10 0.16 -0.49
C VAL A 587 -12.27 0.52 0.72
N ARG A 588 -12.90 0.84 1.84
CA ARG A 588 -12.25 1.05 3.13
C ARG A 588 -12.57 -0.12 4.04
N GLN A 589 -11.55 -0.77 4.54
CA GLN A 589 -11.66 -1.89 5.46
C GLN A 589 -11.46 -1.40 6.89
N PHE A 590 -12.32 -1.84 7.77
CA PHE A 590 -12.31 -1.52 9.19
C PHE A 590 -11.94 -2.76 10.03
N PRO A 591 -11.69 -2.59 11.35
CA PRO A 591 -11.44 -3.72 12.24
C PRO A 591 -12.58 -4.74 12.24
N ALA A 592 -12.24 -6.02 12.25
CA ALA A 592 -13.20 -7.14 12.21
C ALA A 592 -14.19 -7.18 13.38
N CYS A 593 -13.89 -6.48 14.50
CA CYS A 593 -14.85 -6.34 15.62
C CYS A 593 -16.12 -5.55 15.25
N LEU A 594 -16.14 -4.92 14.08
CA LEU A 594 -17.30 -4.18 13.56
C LEU A 594 -18.16 -5.02 12.60
N ALA A 595 -17.83 -6.30 12.41
CA ALA A 595 -18.63 -7.16 11.55
C ALA A 595 -20.11 -7.17 11.98
N PRO A 596 -21.08 -7.10 11.03
CA PRO A 596 -20.91 -7.20 9.58
C PRO A 596 -20.54 -5.91 8.84
N ASN A 597 -20.35 -4.79 9.52
CA ASN A 597 -20.07 -3.48 8.92
C ASN A 597 -18.54 -3.18 8.93
N ASP A 598 -17.73 -4.17 8.55
CA ASP A 598 -16.27 -4.06 8.51
C ASP A 598 -15.71 -3.39 7.26
N CYS A 599 -16.58 -2.92 6.36
CA CYS A 599 -16.21 -2.22 5.14
C CYS A 599 -17.14 -1.05 4.80
N ASP A 600 -16.57 -0.05 4.13
CA ASP A 600 -17.31 0.95 3.36
C ASP A 600 -16.90 0.88 1.89
N VAL A 601 -17.88 0.75 1.02
CA VAL A 601 -17.67 0.61 -0.42
C VAL A 601 -18.33 1.78 -1.13
N ARG A 602 -17.57 2.51 -1.95
CA ARG A 602 -18.07 3.65 -2.73
C ARG A 602 -17.66 3.52 -4.19
N LEU A 603 -18.63 3.68 -5.07
CA LEU A 603 -18.42 3.81 -6.50
C LEU A 603 -18.52 5.28 -6.88
N TYR A 604 -17.48 5.79 -7.52
CA TYR A 604 -17.36 7.17 -7.98
C TYR A 604 -17.37 7.23 -9.49
N GLN A 605 -17.99 8.27 -10.04
CA GLN A 605 -17.83 8.66 -11.43
C GLN A 605 -17.06 9.98 -11.49
N LEU A 606 -15.93 9.96 -12.14
CA LEU A 606 -14.99 11.08 -12.25
C LEU A 606 -15.25 11.88 -13.53
N ALA A 607 -15.08 13.20 -13.51
CA ALA A 607 -15.11 14.02 -14.68
C ALA A 607 -13.96 13.69 -15.66
N GLN A 608 -14.26 13.70 -16.97
CA GLN A 608 -13.29 13.43 -18.04
C GLN A 608 -13.50 14.41 -19.22
N PRO A 609 -12.44 14.95 -19.83
CA PRO A 609 -11.10 15.14 -19.26
C PRO A 609 -11.19 16.01 -18.03
N VAL A 610 -10.22 15.90 -17.12
CA VAL A 610 -10.22 16.75 -15.93
C VAL A 610 -9.99 18.20 -16.38
N PRO A 611 -11.04 19.03 -16.50
CA PRO A 611 -10.85 20.44 -16.79
C PRO A 611 -10.14 21.11 -15.62
N PRO A 612 -9.59 22.31 -15.78
CA PRO A 612 -9.35 23.16 -14.63
C PRO A 612 -10.64 23.21 -13.84
N LEU A 613 -10.59 22.85 -12.55
CA LEU A 613 -11.75 22.75 -11.71
C LEU A 613 -12.52 24.07 -11.77
N GLU A 614 -13.80 24.00 -12.15
CA GLU A 614 -14.68 25.15 -12.01
C GLU A 614 -14.72 25.52 -10.53
N PRO A 615 -14.75 26.81 -10.18
CA PRO A 615 -14.88 27.22 -8.80
C PRO A 615 -16.13 26.59 -8.16
N GLY A 616 -15.93 25.73 -7.16
CA GLY A 616 -17.02 25.02 -6.47
C GLY A 616 -17.21 23.56 -6.91
N ILE A 617 -16.49 23.06 -7.93
CA ILE A 617 -16.38 21.63 -8.18
C ILE A 617 -15.09 21.17 -7.50
N GLU A 618 -15.24 20.40 -6.44
CA GLU A 618 -14.12 19.78 -5.77
C GLU A 618 -13.54 18.72 -6.70
N GLY A 619 -12.24 18.82 -7.05
CA GLY A 619 -11.50 17.80 -7.82
C GLY A 619 -11.31 16.51 -7.05
N ASN A 620 -12.31 16.15 -6.30
CA ASN A 620 -12.41 14.98 -5.46
C ASN A 620 -13.14 13.87 -6.20
N ASP A 621 -12.97 12.66 -5.72
CA ASP A 621 -13.76 11.52 -6.18
C ASP A 621 -15.27 11.85 -6.03
N GLY A 622 -16.02 11.61 -7.09
CA GLY A 622 -17.46 11.80 -7.10
C GLY A 622 -17.99 13.05 -7.80
N ASP A 623 -17.19 13.75 -8.59
CA ASP A 623 -17.61 14.97 -9.32
C ASP A 623 -18.89 14.79 -10.14
N LEU A 624 -19.12 13.61 -10.72
CA LEU A 624 -20.31 13.29 -11.50
C LEU A 624 -21.31 12.37 -10.79
N GLY A 625 -20.90 11.71 -9.71
CA GLY A 625 -21.77 10.84 -8.93
C GLY A 625 -21.03 9.96 -7.94
N VAL A 626 -21.70 9.67 -6.84
CA VAL A 626 -21.24 8.75 -5.78
C VAL A 626 -22.36 7.81 -5.43
N TRP A 627 -22.07 6.51 -5.38
CA TRP A 627 -23.02 5.46 -5.01
C TRP A 627 -22.45 4.59 -3.91
N ASP A 628 -23.35 4.09 -3.08
CA ASP A 628 -23.06 3.03 -2.12
C ASP A 628 -23.61 1.69 -2.66
N PRO A 629 -22.77 0.83 -3.27
CA PRO A 629 -23.23 -0.40 -3.89
C PRO A 629 -23.78 -1.44 -2.90
N LEU A 630 -23.49 -1.29 -1.62
CA LEU A 630 -23.97 -2.24 -0.59
C LEU A 630 -25.39 -1.90 -0.11
N SER A 631 -25.81 -0.64 -0.23
CA SER A 631 -27.12 -0.18 0.28
C SER A 631 -28.05 0.39 -0.78
N GLN A 632 -27.58 0.64 -2.01
CA GLN A 632 -28.33 1.32 -3.06
C GLN A 632 -28.46 0.45 -4.32
N THR A 633 -29.59 0.56 -5.01
CA THR A 633 -29.74 0.04 -6.37
C THR A 633 -29.00 0.96 -7.34
N LEU A 634 -28.03 0.43 -8.04
CA LEU A 634 -27.22 1.19 -9.00
C LEU A 634 -27.96 1.35 -10.34
N PRO A 635 -27.75 2.47 -11.06
CA PRO A 635 -28.10 2.54 -12.48
C PRO A 635 -27.37 1.43 -13.29
N PRO A 636 -27.96 0.91 -14.40
CA PRO A 636 -27.38 -0.23 -15.12
C PRO A 636 -25.89 -0.08 -15.49
N VAL A 637 -25.49 1.10 -15.99
CA VAL A 637 -24.09 1.36 -16.34
C VAL A 637 -23.20 1.36 -15.10
N ALA A 638 -23.64 1.98 -14.00
CA ALA A 638 -22.90 1.97 -12.74
C ALA A 638 -22.79 0.57 -12.14
N GLN A 639 -23.83 -0.27 -12.30
CA GLN A 639 -23.80 -1.66 -11.88
C GLN A 639 -22.77 -2.49 -12.66
N GLU A 640 -22.71 -2.33 -13.99
CA GLU A 640 -21.72 -3.00 -14.83
C GLU A 640 -20.29 -2.61 -14.43
N GLU A 641 -20.03 -1.32 -14.26
CA GLU A 641 -18.72 -0.81 -13.87
C GLU A 641 -18.33 -1.22 -12.44
N TYR A 642 -19.29 -1.21 -11.51
CA TYR A 642 -19.06 -1.73 -10.15
C TYR A 642 -18.61 -3.19 -10.19
N GLN A 643 -19.28 -4.05 -10.96
CA GLN A 643 -18.91 -5.45 -11.07
C GLN A 643 -17.53 -5.63 -11.70
N ALA A 644 -17.20 -4.88 -12.75
CA ALA A 644 -15.89 -4.94 -13.39
C ALA A 644 -14.76 -4.53 -12.43
N LEU A 645 -14.94 -3.42 -11.70
CA LEU A 645 -13.95 -2.91 -10.72
C LEU A 645 -13.81 -3.83 -9.51
N LYS A 646 -14.93 -4.35 -9.00
CA LYS A 646 -14.97 -5.32 -7.91
C LYS A 646 -14.23 -6.60 -8.29
N ASN A 647 -14.53 -7.16 -9.47
CA ASN A 647 -13.89 -8.38 -9.95
C ASN A 647 -12.37 -8.20 -10.11
N GLU A 648 -11.94 -7.05 -10.63
CA GLU A 648 -10.52 -6.76 -10.76
C GLU A 648 -9.84 -6.63 -9.41
N LEU A 649 -10.46 -5.93 -8.43
CA LEU A 649 -9.91 -5.82 -7.08
C LEU A 649 -9.75 -7.20 -6.43
N VAL A 650 -10.79 -8.03 -6.47
CA VAL A 650 -10.76 -9.40 -5.95
C VAL A 650 -9.67 -10.22 -6.64
N ARG A 651 -9.58 -10.15 -7.98
CA ARG A 651 -8.55 -10.83 -8.77
C ARG A 651 -7.13 -10.42 -8.34
N LEU A 652 -6.89 -9.12 -8.16
CA LEU A 652 -5.59 -8.61 -7.71
C LEU A 652 -5.23 -9.14 -6.31
N LEU A 653 -6.15 -9.03 -5.36
CA LEU A 653 -5.90 -9.48 -3.97
C LEU A 653 -5.70 -11.00 -3.88
N LEU A 654 -6.44 -11.79 -4.67
CA LEU A 654 -6.24 -13.25 -4.74
C LEU A 654 -4.92 -13.65 -5.44
N SER A 655 -4.36 -12.79 -6.26
CA SER A 655 -3.10 -13.07 -6.97
C SER A 655 -1.85 -12.79 -6.13
N GLU A 656 -2.02 -12.42 -4.86
CA GLU A 656 -0.91 -12.17 -3.94
C GLU A 656 -0.32 -13.49 -3.45
N PRO A 657 0.99 -13.73 -3.60
CA PRO A 657 1.66 -14.80 -2.89
C PRO A 657 1.73 -14.46 -1.39
N LYS A 658 1.18 -15.31 -0.53
CA LYS A 658 1.12 -15.07 0.93
C LYS A 658 2.48 -15.10 1.61
N SER A 659 3.40 -15.86 1.06
CA SER A 659 4.82 -15.90 1.40
C SER A 659 5.58 -16.39 0.18
N LEU A 660 6.76 -15.86 -0.09
CA LEU A 660 7.62 -16.39 -1.16
C LEU A 660 8.17 -17.78 -0.81
N ALA A 661 8.17 -18.14 0.48
CA ALA A 661 8.55 -19.45 0.95
C ALA A 661 7.39 -20.47 0.95
N ASP A 662 6.14 -19.98 0.89
CA ASP A 662 4.92 -20.75 0.71
C ASP A 662 4.65 -20.90 -0.80
N GLY A 663 5.43 -21.77 -1.44
CA GLY A 663 5.38 -21.90 -2.89
C GLY A 663 4.17 -22.68 -3.39
N ASN A 664 3.55 -23.49 -2.55
CA ASN A 664 2.29 -24.18 -2.87
C ASN A 664 1.05 -23.31 -2.57
N LEU A 665 1.24 -22.14 -1.93
CA LEU A 665 0.22 -21.16 -1.56
C LEU A 665 -0.86 -21.70 -0.61
N ASP A 666 -0.50 -22.66 0.27
CA ASP A 666 -1.43 -23.23 1.23
C ASP A 666 -1.51 -22.44 2.55
N GLY A 667 -0.65 -21.44 2.73
CA GLY A 667 -0.59 -20.57 3.90
C GLY A 667 0.32 -21.06 5.03
N VAL A 668 1.03 -22.17 4.84
CA VAL A 668 2.00 -22.74 5.80
C VAL A 668 3.29 -23.05 5.07
N VAL A 669 4.42 -22.67 5.62
CA VAL A 669 5.73 -23.07 5.08
C VAL A 669 6.15 -24.38 5.72
N ASP A 670 6.13 -25.48 4.97
CA ASP A 670 6.41 -26.82 5.49
C ASP A 670 7.15 -27.76 4.52
N ALA A 671 7.05 -29.07 4.79
CA ALA A 671 7.72 -30.09 3.96
C ALA A 671 7.17 -30.17 2.53
N ALA A 672 5.97 -29.71 2.26
CA ALA A 672 5.41 -29.67 0.91
C ALA A 672 6.13 -28.59 0.07
N ASP A 673 6.40 -27.42 0.64
CA ASP A 673 7.18 -26.35 0.01
C ASP A 673 8.61 -26.78 -0.25
N LEU A 674 9.26 -27.42 0.72
CA LEU A 674 10.60 -27.98 0.55
C LEU A 674 10.63 -29.02 -0.57
N THR A 675 9.60 -29.85 -0.66
CA THR A 675 9.52 -30.88 -1.73
C THR A 675 9.36 -30.25 -3.10
N GLY A 676 8.54 -29.22 -3.24
CA GLY A 676 8.37 -28.44 -4.47
C GLY A 676 9.67 -27.76 -4.88
N LEU A 677 10.33 -27.08 -3.94
CA LEU A 677 11.61 -26.43 -4.15
C LEU A 677 12.67 -27.42 -4.65
N LEU A 678 12.80 -28.58 -4.00
CA LEU A 678 13.79 -29.59 -4.39
C LEU A 678 13.50 -30.22 -5.77
N ALA A 679 12.22 -30.26 -6.19
CA ALA A 679 11.84 -30.75 -7.50
C ALA A 679 12.26 -29.82 -8.64
N GLU A 680 12.40 -28.52 -8.37
CA GLU A 680 12.79 -27.49 -9.36
C GLU A 680 14.26 -27.04 -9.20
N TRP A 681 15.04 -27.70 -8.38
CA TRP A 681 16.43 -27.35 -8.09
C TRP A 681 17.27 -27.14 -9.35
N GLY A 682 17.91 -25.97 -9.46
CA GLY A 682 18.74 -25.59 -10.60
C GLY A 682 17.98 -25.05 -11.81
N SER A 683 16.65 -24.90 -11.71
CA SER A 683 15.83 -24.30 -12.76
C SER A 683 15.41 -22.87 -12.40
N MET A 684 14.97 -22.11 -13.41
CA MET A 684 14.18 -20.89 -13.19
C MET A 684 12.74 -21.34 -12.98
N GLY A 685 12.31 -21.46 -11.73
CA GLY A 685 11.06 -22.06 -11.40
C GLY A 685 10.17 -21.30 -10.44
N PHE A 686 9.02 -21.89 -10.16
CA PHE A 686 8.03 -21.34 -9.22
C PHE A 686 8.58 -21.20 -7.79
N TRP A 687 9.56 -22.07 -7.44
CA TRP A 687 10.13 -22.16 -6.10
C TRP A 687 11.37 -21.28 -5.87
N ASP A 688 11.63 -20.34 -6.76
CA ASP A 688 12.62 -19.27 -6.59
C ASP A 688 12.12 -18.26 -5.52
N ALA A 689 12.20 -18.65 -4.26
CA ALA A 689 11.75 -17.85 -3.12
C ALA A 689 12.69 -16.66 -2.85
N SER A 690 13.96 -16.80 -3.19
CA SER A 690 14.95 -15.73 -3.11
C SER A 690 14.80 -14.70 -4.23
N GLN A 691 14.09 -15.07 -5.30
CA GLN A 691 13.88 -14.29 -6.52
C GLN A 691 15.18 -13.92 -7.27
N ASP A 692 16.22 -14.75 -7.15
CA ASP A 692 17.49 -14.54 -7.82
C ASP A 692 17.52 -15.11 -9.27
N GLY A 693 16.45 -15.79 -9.66
CA GLY A 693 16.26 -16.38 -10.99
C GLY A 693 16.67 -17.85 -11.09
N VAL A 694 17.11 -18.50 -10.02
CA VAL A 694 17.52 -19.91 -9.99
C VAL A 694 17.15 -20.56 -8.68
N VAL A 695 16.36 -21.61 -8.68
CA VAL A 695 16.05 -22.38 -7.46
C VAL A 695 17.31 -23.07 -6.94
N ASN A 696 17.81 -22.64 -5.78
CA ASN A 696 19.11 -23.06 -5.24
C ASN A 696 19.17 -23.04 -3.70
N GLY A 697 20.37 -22.96 -3.12
CA GLY A 697 20.58 -22.97 -1.67
C GLY A 697 20.05 -21.74 -0.94
N ASP A 698 19.91 -20.61 -1.65
CA ASP A 698 19.37 -19.38 -1.07
C ASP A 698 17.86 -19.51 -0.87
N ASP A 699 17.15 -20.15 -1.82
CA ASP A 699 15.72 -20.47 -1.68
C ASP A 699 15.47 -21.47 -0.59
N LEU A 700 16.31 -22.48 -0.48
CA LEU A 700 16.25 -23.44 0.62
C LEU A 700 16.42 -22.73 1.97
N THR A 701 17.34 -21.79 2.04
CA THR A 701 17.55 -20.99 3.26
C THR A 701 16.31 -20.14 3.57
N TYR A 702 15.69 -19.59 2.55
CA TYR A 702 14.46 -18.79 2.66
C TYR A 702 13.30 -19.62 3.21
N VAL A 703 13.06 -20.81 2.65
CA VAL A 703 12.03 -21.76 3.10
C VAL A 703 12.30 -22.23 4.54
N LEU A 704 13.54 -22.58 4.87
CA LEU A 704 13.91 -23.04 6.21
C LEU A 704 13.77 -21.94 7.27
N ASN A 705 14.08 -20.68 6.93
CA ASN A 705 13.92 -19.56 7.85
C ASN A 705 12.45 -19.20 8.09
N ALA A 706 11.59 -19.43 7.11
CA ALA A 706 10.14 -19.20 7.20
C ALA A 706 9.37 -20.43 7.75
N TRP A 707 10.04 -21.51 8.07
CA TRP A 707 9.44 -22.80 8.45
C TRP A 707 8.48 -22.71 9.63
N GLY A 708 7.26 -23.19 9.43
CA GLY A 708 6.21 -23.17 10.45
C GLY A 708 5.58 -21.81 10.66
N THR A 709 6.00 -20.79 9.99
CA THR A 709 5.34 -19.49 10.03
C THR A 709 4.10 -19.53 9.15
N VAL A 710 2.94 -19.45 9.76
CA VAL A 710 1.73 -19.01 9.09
C VAL A 710 1.93 -17.51 8.90
N ALA A 711 2.30 -17.06 7.71
CA ALA A 711 2.22 -15.65 7.40
C ALA A 711 0.74 -15.25 7.56
N PRO A 712 0.38 -14.35 8.49
CA PRO A 712 -0.98 -13.87 8.51
C PRO A 712 -1.21 -13.28 7.12
N SER A 713 -2.27 -13.74 6.46
CA SER A 713 -2.73 -13.12 5.22
C SER A 713 -2.98 -11.65 5.54
N LEU A 714 -2.04 -10.79 5.17
CA LEU A 714 -2.19 -9.35 5.37
C LEU A 714 -3.33 -8.80 4.50
N ASP A 715 -3.71 -9.54 3.44
CA ASP A 715 -4.77 -9.17 2.50
C ASP A 715 -5.81 -10.28 2.35
N VAL A 716 -6.65 -10.40 3.34
CA VAL A 716 -7.94 -11.08 3.14
C VAL A 716 -8.78 -10.16 2.26
N VAL A 717 -9.31 -10.69 1.16
CA VAL A 717 -10.32 -9.96 0.38
C VAL A 717 -11.43 -9.55 1.35
N PRO A 718 -11.74 -8.26 1.48
CA PRO A 718 -12.75 -7.82 2.43
C PRO A 718 -14.07 -8.56 2.20
N ASP A 719 -14.69 -9.05 3.26
CA ASP A 719 -15.93 -9.85 3.18
C ASP A 719 -17.06 -9.12 2.43
N CYS A 720 -17.10 -7.80 2.53
CA CYS A 720 -18.04 -6.96 1.81
C CYS A 720 -17.90 -7.04 0.28
N LEU A 721 -16.73 -7.43 -0.23
CA LEU A 721 -16.50 -7.64 -1.66
C LEU A 721 -16.85 -9.07 -2.10
N LEU A 722 -16.93 -10.00 -1.19
CA LEU A 722 -17.23 -11.40 -1.47
C LEU A 722 -18.73 -11.65 -1.63
N GLY A 723 -19.54 -10.60 -1.64
CA GLY A 723 -20.93 -10.60 -1.97
C GLY A 723 -21.89 -10.62 -0.76
N GLY A 724 -22.41 -9.46 -0.42
CA GLY A 724 -23.51 -9.27 0.52
C GLY A 724 -24.90 -9.23 -0.11
N GLY A 725 -25.13 -9.86 -1.26
CA GLY A 725 -26.47 -10.08 -1.75
C GLY A 725 -27.24 -10.89 -0.71
N ALA A 726 -28.43 -10.44 -0.31
CA ALA A 726 -29.27 -11.19 0.64
C ALA A 726 -29.49 -12.59 0.09
N GLN A 727 -28.76 -13.57 0.62
CA GLN A 727 -28.95 -14.97 0.24
C GLN A 727 -30.18 -15.49 0.94
N THR A 728 -31.01 -16.18 0.20
CA THR A 728 -32.24 -16.79 0.71
C THR A 728 -31.94 -18.21 1.15
N LEU A 729 -32.33 -18.57 2.35
CA LEU A 729 -32.25 -19.95 2.84
C LEU A 729 -33.17 -20.82 1.99
N VAL A 730 -32.59 -21.73 1.23
CA VAL A 730 -33.33 -22.58 0.26
C VAL A 730 -33.41 -24.03 0.71
N ARG A 731 -32.54 -24.50 1.58
CA ARG A 731 -32.57 -25.84 2.21
C ARG A 731 -32.03 -25.77 3.63
N GLU A 732 -32.68 -26.49 4.52
CA GLU A 732 -32.15 -26.68 5.89
C GLU A 732 -32.55 -28.06 6.41
N TYR A 733 -31.57 -28.81 6.91
CA TYR A 733 -31.73 -30.13 7.54
C TYR A 733 -31.15 -30.11 8.92
N THR A 734 -31.97 -30.23 9.96
CA THR A 734 -31.58 -30.25 11.36
C THR A 734 -31.65 -31.65 11.98
N PHE A 735 -32.13 -32.62 11.20
CA PHE A 735 -32.27 -34.03 11.56
C PHE A 735 -33.21 -34.34 12.75
N VAL A 736 -33.77 -33.30 13.38
CA VAL A 736 -34.76 -33.46 14.47
C VAL A 736 -36.01 -34.18 14.00
N LYS A 737 -36.38 -33.99 12.71
CA LYS A 737 -37.51 -34.60 12.05
C LYS A 737 -37.10 -35.61 10.95
N GLY A 738 -35.97 -36.29 11.14
CA GLY A 738 -35.39 -37.17 10.14
C GLY A 738 -34.73 -36.40 9.00
N TYR A 739 -34.91 -36.82 7.78
CA TYR A 739 -34.28 -36.26 6.58
C TYR A 739 -35.03 -35.08 5.95
N ARG A 740 -36.06 -34.58 6.61
CA ARG A 740 -36.93 -33.53 6.08
C ARG A 740 -36.27 -32.18 6.05
N ASP A 741 -36.50 -31.48 4.93
CA ASP A 741 -36.13 -30.07 4.81
C ASP A 741 -36.96 -29.20 5.75
N SER A 742 -36.31 -28.49 6.66
CA SER A 742 -36.96 -27.65 7.68
C SER A 742 -37.52 -26.35 7.09
N VAL A 743 -37.09 -25.91 5.91
CA VAL A 743 -37.59 -24.73 5.19
C VAL A 743 -38.98 -25.02 4.61
N GLY A 744 -39.36 -26.31 4.47
CA GLY A 744 -40.67 -26.72 3.98
C GLY A 744 -40.74 -26.80 2.44
N SER A 745 -39.67 -26.96 1.76
CA SER A 745 -39.62 -27.18 0.30
C SER A 745 -40.25 -28.50 -0.15
N GLY A 746 -40.48 -29.42 0.78
CA GLY A 746 -40.94 -30.75 0.49
C GLY A 746 -39.90 -31.70 -0.08
N VAL A 747 -38.65 -31.32 -0.08
CA VAL A 747 -37.54 -32.11 -0.66
C VAL A 747 -36.69 -32.69 0.46
N ASP A 748 -36.76 -33.99 0.67
CA ASP A 748 -36.06 -34.70 1.72
C ASP A 748 -34.62 -35.01 1.27
N ALA A 749 -33.64 -34.97 2.24
CA ALA A 749 -32.31 -35.47 2.00
C ALA A 749 -32.32 -37.01 1.88
N ILE A 750 -31.36 -37.54 1.11
CA ILE A 750 -31.29 -38.98 0.82
C ILE A 750 -30.06 -39.56 1.50
N SER A 751 -30.29 -40.48 2.43
CA SER A 751 -29.19 -41.18 3.11
C SER A 751 -28.51 -42.17 2.14
N MET A 752 -27.18 -42.20 2.23
CA MET A 752 -26.32 -43.17 1.56
C MET A 752 -25.71 -44.14 2.58
N GLY A 753 -26.51 -44.63 3.54
CA GLY A 753 -26.16 -45.69 4.48
C GLY A 753 -26.00 -45.28 5.96
N GLY A 754 -26.06 -44.01 6.29
CA GLY A 754 -26.11 -43.53 7.66
C GLY A 754 -27.53 -43.54 8.24
N SER A 755 -27.65 -43.21 9.55
CA SER A 755 -28.93 -43.16 10.28
C SER A 755 -29.10 -41.83 11.02
N VAL A 756 -30.31 -41.43 11.28
CA VAL A 756 -30.59 -40.26 12.15
C VAL A 756 -30.76 -40.75 13.59
N GLU A 757 -29.86 -40.27 14.48
CA GLU A 757 -29.83 -40.61 15.89
C GLU A 757 -29.66 -39.36 16.75
N ASN A 758 -30.54 -39.19 17.75
CA ASN A 758 -30.48 -38.05 18.68
C ASN A 758 -30.45 -36.67 18.00
N GLY A 759 -31.13 -36.50 16.86
CA GLY A 759 -31.18 -35.23 16.12
C GLY A 759 -29.93 -34.91 15.29
N ALA A 760 -29.10 -35.90 15.00
CA ALA A 760 -27.96 -35.78 14.09
C ALA A 760 -27.98 -36.95 13.08
N TYR A 761 -27.46 -36.73 11.87
CA TYR A 761 -27.16 -37.77 10.91
C TYR A 761 -25.82 -38.39 11.23
N VAL A 762 -25.82 -39.66 11.65
CA VAL A 762 -24.63 -40.46 12.04
C VAL A 762 -24.18 -41.28 10.83
N PHE A 763 -22.92 -41.19 10.46
CA PHE A 763 -22.36 -41.88 9.30
C PHE A 763 -21.05 -42.55 9.62
N GLY A 764 -20.78 -43.66 8.96
CA GLY A 764 -19.52 -44.37 8.96
C GLY A 764 -18.76 -44.25 7.65
N PRO A 765 -17.60 -44.90 7.49
CA PRO A 765 -16.84 -44.91 6.27
C PRO A 765 -17.69 -45.33 5.06
N GLN A 766 -17.52 -44.66 3.96
CA GLN A 766 -18.28 -44.81 2.71
C GLN A 766 -19.78 -44.54 2.81
N GLN A 767 -20.20 -43.89 3.86
CA GLN A 767 -21.57 -43.42 4.03
C GLN A 767 -21.63 -41.91 3.88
N GLY A 768 -22.78 -41.40 3.40
CA GLY A 768 -22.93 -39.97 3.19
C GLY A 768 -24.39 -39.57 3.04
N LEU A 769 -24.59 -38.28 2.78
CA LEU A 769 -25.90 -37.69 2.60
C LEU A 769 -25.96 -36.96 1.25
N ARG A 770 -27.00 -37.23 0.45
CA ARG A 770 -27.33 -36.47 -0.77
C ARG A 770 -28.40 -35.44 -0.51
N ILE A 771 -28.11 -34.23 -0.88
CA ILE A 771 -29.05 -33.08 -0.82
C ILE A 771 -29.50 -32.77 -2.23
N PRO A 772 -30.80 -32.95 -2.55
CA PRO A 772 -31.32 -32.61 -3.87
C PRO A 772 -31.29 -31.10 -4.07
N VAL A 773 -30.69 -30.66 -5.16
CA VAL A 773 -30.58 -29.23 -5.52
C VAL A 773 -31.15 -28.90 -6.89
N ALA A 774 -31.85 -29.85 -7.50
CA ALA A 774 -32.51 -29.63 -8.78
C ALA A 774 -33.48 -28.43 -8.71
N GLY A 775 -33.41 -27.54 -9.68
CA GLY A 775 -34.19 -26.31 -9.75
C GLY A 775 -33.71 -25.16 -8.89
N LEU A 776 -32.58 -25.30 -8.20
CA LEU A 776 -31.90 -24.19 -7.51
C LEU A 776 -30.82 -23.61 -8.39
N ASP A 777 -30.71 -22.28 -8.41
CA ASP A 777 -29.52 -21.61 -8.96
C ASP A 777 -28.47 -21.57 -7.87
N LEU A 778 -27.49 -22.43 -8.01
CA LEU A 778 -26.31 -22.51 -7.13
C LEU A 778 -25.04 -22.04 -7.87
N SER A 779 -25.16 -21.01 -8.69
CA SER A 779 -24.00 -20.24 -9.16
C SER A 779 -23.46 -19.31 -8.05
N ASP A 780 -24.38 -18.80 -7.20
CA ASP A 780 -24.08 -18.00 -6.00
C ASP A 780 -24.75 -18.67 -4.80
N TYR A 781 -23.97 -19.17 -3.84
CA TYR A 781 -24.50 -19.91 -2.70
C TYR A 781 -23.57 -19.86 -1.49
N THR A 782 -24.13 -20.22 -0.32
CA THR A 782 -23.39 -20.61 0.88
C THR A 782 -23.90 -21.96 1.39
N ILE A 783 -22.99 -22.87 1.65
CA ILE A 783 -23.27 -24.14 2.34
C ILE A 783 -22.69 -24.04 3.74
N GLU A 784 -23.54 -24.06 4.76
CA GLU A 784 -23.14 -24.10 6.16
C GLU A 784 -23.36 -25.51 6.71
N MET A 785 -22.40 -26.04 7.46
CA MET A 785 -22.49 -27.33 8.10
C MET A 785 -22.00 -27.28 9.55
N ASP A 786 -22.77 -27.85 10.46
CA ASP A 786 -22.34 -28.13 11.84
C ASP A 786 -22.12 -29.63 11.96
N PHE A 787 -20.90 -30.09 12.21
CA PHE A 787 -20.54 -31.49 12.22
C PHE A 787 -19.41 -31.85 13.20
N VAL A 788 -19.24 -33.17 13.46
CA VAL A 788 -18.11 -33.74 14.20
C VAL A 788 -17.57 -34.91 13.39
N LEU A 789 -16.27 -34.88 13.09
CA LEU A 789 -15.56 -36.05 12.55
C LEU A 789 -15.07 -36.93 13.71
N THR A 790 -15.36 -38.21 13.67
CA THR A 790 -14.99 -39.15 14.75
C THR A 790 -13.90 -40.13 14.37
N GLY A 791 -13.50 -40.17 13.07
CA GLY A 791 -12.47 -41.09 12.58
C GLY A 791 -12.84 -41.71 11.23
N GLY A 792 -12.31 -42.92 11.00
CA GLY A 792 -12.62 -43.67 9.78
C GLY A 792 -11.90 -43.15 8.53
N PHE A 793 -10.83 -42.40 8.69
CA PHE A 793 -10.09 -41.79 7.59
C PHE A 793 -9.19 -42.80 6.88
N ASP A 794 -9.15 -42.75 5.57
CA ASP A 794 -8.10 -43.33 4.76
C ASP A 794 -6.95 -42.35 4.59
N PHE A 795 -5.82 -42.75 4.06
CA PHE A 795 -4.63 -41.91 3.93
C PHE A 795 -4.77 -40.78 2.90
N LEU A 796 -5.74 -40.85 1.99
CA LEU A 796 -6.02 -39.81 1.01
C LEU A 796 -6.85 -38.66 1.59
N GLY A 797 -7.55 -38.87 2.68
CA GLY A 797 -8.38 -37.82 3.29
C GLY A 797 -9.81 -38.23 3.57
N ALA A 798 -10.68 -37.25 3.76
CA ALA A 798 -12.10 -37.42 3.97
C ALA A 798 -12.87 -36.41 3.13
N LYS A 799 -13.65 -36.87 2.17
CA LYS A 799 -14.55 -36.00 1.38
C LYS A 799 -15.58 -35.36 2.31
N LEU A 800 -15.65 -34.04 2.33
CA LEU A 800 -16.65 -33.28 3.08
C LEU A 800 -17.83 -32.87 2.19
N ILE A 801 -17.53 -32.36 0.97
CA ILE A 801 -18.52 -31.93 -0.02
C ILE A 801 -18.07 -32.40 -1.40
N ASP A 802 -18.97 -33.03 -2.15
CA ASP A 802 -18.80 -33.35 -3.57
C ASP A 802 -19.82 -32.58 -4.42
N PHE A 803 -19.34 -31.90 -5.48
CA PHE A 803 -20.14 -31.14 -6.41
C PHE A 803 -20.34 -31.85 -7.76
N ALA A 804 -19.64 -32.94 -7.98
CA ALA A 804 -19.59 -33.61 -9.26
C ALA A 804 -20.52 -34.82 -9.34
N ASN A 805 -21.47 -34.95 -8.44
CA ASN A 805 -22.37 -36.11 -8.33
C ASN A 805 -21.63 -37.47 -8.31
N LEU A 806 -20.47 -37.50 -7.61
CA LEU A 806 -19.56 -38.64 -7.52
C LEU A 806 -19.00 -39.13 -8.87
N THR A 807 -18.92 -38.29 -9.88
CA THR A 807 -18.41 -38.66 -11.22
C THR A 807 -17.03 -38.10 -11.51
N PHE A 808 -16.57 -37.16 -10.73
CA PHE A 808 -15.28 -36.51 -10.89
C PHE A 808 -14.79 -36.05 -9.52
N ASP A 809 -13.48 -36.17 -9.28
CA ASP A 809 -12.88 -35.74 -8.01
C ASP A 809 -12.77 -34.19 -7.95
N ALA A 810 -13.88 -33.54 -7.56
CA ALA A 810 -13.95 -32.12 -7.29
C ALA A 810 -14.78 -31.87 -6.04
N GLY A 811 -14.23 -31.11 -5.11
CA GLY A 811 -14.95 -30.80 -3.88
C GLY A 811 -14.05 -30.46 -2.70
N LEU A 812 -14.65 -30.47 -1.53
CA LEU A 812 -13.97 -30.11 -0.29
C LEU A 812 -13.49 -31.35 0.45
N LEU A 813 -12.21 -31.40 0.74
CA LEU A 813 -11.55 -32.53 1.37
C LEU A 813 -10.93 -32.13 2.73
N TYR A 814 -11.11 -32.97 3.74
CA TYR A 814 -10.37 -32.92 5.00
C TYR A 814 -9.12 -33.78 4.92
N VAL A 815 -7.97 -33.25 5.33
CA VAL A 815 -6.67 -33.91 5.31
C VAL A 815 -6.29 -34.37 6.72
N PRO A 816 -6.37 -35.69 7.05
CA PRO A 816 -6.23 -36.16 8.43
C PRO A 816 -4.88 -35.89 9.10
N ASN A 817 -3.80 -35.86 8.30
CA ASN A 817 -2.44 -35.67 8.82
C ASN A 817 -2.17 -34.23 9.30
N THR A 818 -2.84 -33.26 8.73
CA THR A 818 -2.72 -31.85 9.09
C THR A 818 -3.93 -31.33 9.86
N GLY A 819 -5.08 -32.00 9.74
CA GLY A 819 -6.36 -31.50 10.23
C GLY A 819 -6.97 -30.38 9.36
N SER A 820 -6.36 -30.08 8.23
CA SER A 820 -6.73 -28.96 7.35
C SER A 820 -7.83 -29.33 6.34
N VAL A 821 -8.45 -28.32 5.73
CA VAL A 821 -9.45 -28.49 4.68
C VAL A 821 -8.95 -27.85 3.39
N VAL A 822 -9.05 -28.58 2.29
CA VAL A 822 -8.61 -28.14 0.96
C VAL A 822 -9.73 -28.32 -0.07
N PHE A 823 -9.81 -27.43 -1.06
CA PHE A 823 -10.67 -27.64 -2.22
C PHE A 823 -9.87 -28.36 -3.32
N VAL A 824 -10.31 -29.55 -3.68
CA VAL A 824 -9.63 -30.37 -4.70
C VAL A 824 -10.01 -29.91 -6.09
N MET A 825 -9.04 -29.39 -6.81
CA MET A 825 -9.11 -29.05 -8.25
C MET A 825 -7.67 -29.05 -8.80
N PRO A 826 -7.43 -29.29 -10.10
CA PRO A 826 -6.11 -29.13 -10.67
C PRO A 826 -5.81 -27.66 -11.07
N PRO A 827 -4.77 -26.99 -10.52
CA PRO A 827 -3.99 -27.41 -9.33
C PRO A 827 -4.83 -27.38 -8.05
N PRO A 828 -4.46 -28.16 -7.01
CA PRO A 828 -5.20 -28.15 -5.75
C PRO A 828 -5.23 -26.76 -5.13
N GLY A 829 -6.36 -26.44 -4.49
CA GLY A 829 -6.53 -25.19 -3.77
C GLY A 829 -5.70 -25.11 -2.48
N PRO A 830 -5.67 -23.94 -1.84
CA PRO A 830 -4.94 -23.75 -0.59
C PRO A 830 -5.55 -24.57 0.55
N MET A 831 -4.72 -24.99 1.50
CA MET A 831 -5.16 -25.63 2.74
C MET A 831 -5.67 -24.60 3.74
N SER A 832 -6.62 -24.98 4.61
CA SER A 832 -7.04 -24.13 5.73
C SER A 832 -5.93 -24.01 6.77
N ALA A 833 -5.76 -22.81 7.32
CA ALA A 833 -4.87 -22.58 8.47
C ALA A 833 -5.46 -23.14 9.78
N ALA A 834 -6.79 -23.05 9.94
CA ALA A 834 -7.46 -23.66 11.08
C ALA A 834 -7.54 -25.19 10.89
N THR A 835 -7.22 -25.92 11.93
CA THR A 835 -7.29 -27.38 11.96
C THR A 835 -8.59 -27.86 12.59
N ILE A 836 -9.19 -28.89 12.01
CA ILE A 836 -10.35 -29.59 12.56
C ILE A 836 -9.83 -30.74 13.45
N ALA A 837 -10.06 -30.63 14.74
CA ALA A 837 -9.72 -31.70 15.67
C ALA A 837 -10.80 -32.78 15.67
N VAL A 838 -10.40 -34.03 15.55
CA VAL A 838 -11.30 -35.20 15.62
C VAL A 838 -12.03 -35.25 16.97
N GLY A 839 -13.34 -35.48 16.95
CA GLY A 839 -14.20 -35.48 18.13
C GLY A 839 -14.66 -34.10 18.59
N THR A 840 -14.30 -33.04 17.90
CA THR A 840 -14.70 -31.64 18.23
C THR A 840 -15.77 -31.14 17.27
N PRO A 841 -16.85 -30.48 17.76
CA PRO A 841 -17.83 -29.84 16.91
C PRO A 841 -17.20 -28.69 16.08
N VAL A 842 -17.53 -28.65 14.81
CA VAL A 842 -17.05 -27.65 13.85
C VAL A 842 -18.23 -27.05 13.11
N ARG A 843 -18.25 -25.71 13.01
CA ARG A 843 -19.07 -24.99 12.05
C ARG A 843 -18.23 -24.62 10.85
N MET A 844 -18.64 -25.05 9.67
CA MET A 844 -17.98 -24.74 8.41
C MET A 844 -18.94 -24.02 7.48
N ALA A 845 -18.48 -23.00 6.80
CA ALA A 845 -19.19 -22.28 5.75
C ALA A 845 -18.35 -22.25 4.46
N LEU A 846 -18.88 -22.81 3.40
CA LEU A 846 -18.34 -22.74 2.05
C LEU A 846 -19.24 -21.86 1.21
N ARG A 847 -18.69 -20.73 0.72
CA ARG A 847 -19.42 -19.79 -0.11
C ARG A 847 -18.83 -19.74 -1.52
N ARG A 848 -19.67 -19.66 -2.53
CA ARG A 848 -19.32 -19.31 -3.89
C ARG A 848 -20.06 -18.05 -4.29
N ASP A 849 -19.32 -17.05 -4.73
CA ASP A 849 -19.86 -15.83 -5.33
C ASP A 849 -20.01 -16.04 -6.85
N GLY A 850 -21.23 -15.95 -7.36
CA GLY A 850 -21.53 -16.20 -8.77
C GLY A 850 -20.96 -15.14 -9.70
N SER A 851 -20.79 -13.91 -9.23
CA SER A 851 -20.30 -12.79 -10.02
C SER A 851 -18.78 -12.80 -10.18
N THR A 852 -18.06 -13.04 -9.09
CA THR A 852 -16.59 -13.12 -9.06
C THR A 852 -16.07 -14.51 -9.39
N ARG A 853 -16.92 -15.55 -9.29
CA ARG A 853 -16.56 -16.97 -9.36
C ARG A 853 -15.53 -17.39 -8.32
N VAL A 854 -15.55 -16.73 -7.17
CA VAL A 854 -14.65 -17.01 -6.05
C VAL A 854 -15.35 -17.92 -5.04
N ILE A 855 -14.62 -18.95 -4.59
CA ILE A 855 -15.04 -19.81 -3.49
C ILE A 855 -14.28 -19.36 -2.24
N THR A 856 -14.97 -19.23 -1.12
CA THR A 856 -14.36 -18.94 0.18
C THR A 856 -14.72 -20.01 1.21
N LEU A 857 -13.79 -20.33 2.09
CA LEU A 857 -14.02 -21.23 3.22
C LEU A 857 -13.87 -20.44 4.53
N ALA A 858 -14.81 -20.66 5.45
CA ALA A 858 -14.70 -20.22 6.83
C ALA A 858 -14.87 -21.43 7.79
N ILE A 859 -14.09 -21.48 8.85
CA ILE A 859 -14.16 -22.50 9.92
C ILE A 859 -14.37 -21.79 11.25
N ASN A 860 -15.46 -22.13 11.96
CA ASN A 860 -15.87 -21.47 13.20
C ASN A 860 -15.98 -19.94 13.09
N GLY A 861 -16.46 -19.47 11.93
CA GLY A 861 -16.61 -18.05 11.63
C GLY A 861 -15.31 -17.33 11.19
N VAL A 862 -14.18 -18.02 11.17
CA VAL A 862 -12.90 -17.45 10.75
C VAL A 862 -12.63 -17.80 9.29
N PRO A 863 -12.47 -16.82 8.39
CA PRO A 863 -12.09 -17.07 6.99
C PRO A 863 -10.75 -17.80 6.89
N GLN A 864 -10.66 -18.79 6.01
CA GLN A 864 -9.48 -19.63 5.85
C GLN A 864 -8.74 -19.34 4.54
N TRP A 865 -9.47 -19.36 3.44
CA TRP A 865 -8.93 -19.10 2.11
C TRP A 865 -10.02 -18.66 1.13
N ALA A 866 -9.59 -18.04 0.03
CA ALA A 866 -10.40 -17.74 -1.13
C ALA A 866 -9.73 -18.28 -2.39
N LEU A 867 -10.50 -18.81 -3.34
CA LEU A 867 -10.02 -19.50 -4.52
C LEU A 867 -10.87 -19.16 -5.73
N GLU A 868 -10.26 -18.84 -6.89
CA GLU A 868 -11.01 -18.69 -8.14
C GLU A 868 -11.52 -20.03 -8.68
N ASP A 869 -12.79 -20.05 -9.10
CA ASP A 869 -13.43 -21.18 -9.77
C ASP A 869 -13.82 -20.80 -11.22
N PRO A 870 -12.85 -20.54 -12.11
CA PRO A 870 -13.13 -19.99 -13.45
C PRO A 870 -13.91 -20.95 -14.36
N ILE A 871 -13.86 -22.24 -14.07
CA ILE A 871 -14.54 -23.29 -14.85
C ILE A 871 -15.76 -23.90 -14.16
N GLY A 872 -16.15 -23.36 -12.98
CA GLY A 872 -17.37 -23.75 -12.29
C GLY A 872 -17.33 -25.13 -11.63
N ARG A 873 -16.19 -25.53 -11.06
CA ARG A 873 -16.02 -26.80 -10.34
C ARG A 873 -16.84 -26.90 -9.06
N ALA A 874 -17.11 -25.78 -8.44
CA ALA A 874 -17.96 -25.68 -7.27
C ALA A 874 -19.42 -25.31 -7.60
N VAL A 875 -19.81 -25.37 -8.86
CA VAL A 875 -21.22 -25.21 -9.28
C VAL A 875 -21.91 -26.54 -9.18
N ALA A 876 -22.98 -26.61 -8.39
CA ALA A 876 -23.76 -27.82 -8.29
C ALA A 876 -24.41 -28.21 -9.64
N PRO A 877 -24.48 -29.49 -9.98
CA PRO A 877 -25.11 -29.93 -11.23
C PRO A 877 -26.60 -29.61 -11.24
N THR A 878 -27.09 -29.14 -12.38
CA THR A 878 -28.49 -28.71 -12.56
C THR A 878 -29.54 -29.83 -12.41
N ASP A 879 -29.11 -31.08 -12.51
CA ASP A 879 -29.94 -32.29 -12.41
C ASP A 879 -29.68 -33.06 -11.11
N GLY A 880 -28.88 -32.45 -10.16
CA GLY A 880 -28.13 -33.25 -9.29
C GLY A 880 -28.35 -33.06 -7.80
N PHE A 881 -27.33 -33.46 -7.17
CA PHE A 881 -27.20 -33.50 -5.72
C PHE A 881 -25.89 -32.85 -5.31
N ILE A 882 -25.87 -32.18 -4.18
CA ILE A 882 -24.67 -31.98 -3.41
C ILE A 882 -24.53 -33.19 -2.51
N THR A 883 -23.39 -33.88 -2.54
CA THR A 883 -23.14 -35.05 -1.72
C THR A 883 -22.19 -34.69 -0.58
N LEU A 884 -22.54 -35.09 0.64
CA LEU A 884 -21.76 -34.83 1.84
C LEU A 884 -21.18 -36.14 2.36
N PHE A 885 -19.90 -36.13 2.75
CA PHE A 885 -19.16 -37.22 3.42
C PHE A 885 -19.01 -38.53 2.62
N ALA A 886 -19.51 -38.64 1.42
CA ALA A 886 -19.35 -39.81 0.57
C ALA A 886 -18.31 -39.55 -0.52
N ASP A 887 -17.52 -40.58 -0.79
CA ASP A 887 -16.45 -40.54 -1.80
C ASP A 887 -16.89 -41.12 -3.14
N ASP A 888 -16.18 -40.74 -4.21
CA ASP A 888 -16.39 -41.20 -5.58
C ASP A 888 -15.58 -42.48 -5.92
N PRO A 889 -15.89 -43.16 -7.02
CA PRO A 889 -15.17 -44.34 -7.45
C PRO A 889 -13.79 -44.06 -8.05
N ILE A 890 -13.43 -42.82 -8.34
CA ILE A 890 -12.16 -42.42 -8.97
C ILE A 890 -11.02 -42.66 -8.03
N THR A 891 -11.13 -42.25 -6.78
CA THR A 891 -10.17 -42.53 -5.70
C THR A 891 -10.33 -43.91 -5.12
N LYS A 892 -11.22 -44.74 -5.66
CA LYS A 892 -11.56 -46.09 -5.20
C LYS A 892 -12.13 -46.10 -3.80
N TYR A 893 -12.97 -45.09 -3.47
CA TYR A 893 -13.59 -44.91 -2.15
C TYR A 893 -12.60 -44.80 -0.98
N ARG A 894 -11.46 -44.13 -1.21
CA ARG A 894 -10.38 -43.96 -0.22
C ARG A 894 -10.39 -42.62 0.50
N GLU A 895 -11.36 -41.77 0.21
CA GLU A 895 -11.58 -40.49 0.87
C GLU A 895 -12.76 -40.57 1.83
N THR A 896 -12.64 -41.41 2.87
CA THR A 896 -13.73 -41.78 3.77
C THR A 896 -13.57 -41.18 5.16
N SER A 897 -14.71 -41.00 5.82
CA SER A 897 -14.76 -40.58 7.23
C SER A 897 -15.94 -41.18 7.97
N ALA A 898 -15.92 -41.09 9.29
CA ALA A 898 -17.03 -41.34 10.17
C ALA A 898 -17.32 -40.07 11.00
N GLY A 899 -18.59 -39.84 11.31
CA GLY A 899 -18.92 -38.64 12.07
C GLY A 899 -20.41 -38.46 12.31
N GLN A 900 -20.72 -37.23 12.72
CA GLN A 900 -22.09 -36.78 12.96
C GLN A 900 -22.29 -35.43 12.28
N LEU A 901 -23.37 -35.26 11.53
CA LEU A 901 -23.81 -33.98 10.96
C LEU A 901 -25.04 -33.50 11.74
N MET A 902 -24.89 -32.40 12.48
CA MET A 902 -25.95 -31.83 13.29
C MET A 902 -26.90 -30.96 12.47
N SER A 903 -26.33 -30.21 11.53
CA SER A 903 -27.14 -29.39 10.61
C SER A 903 -26.42 -29.15 9.29
N VAL A 904 -27.19 -28.91 8.25
CA VAL A 904 -26.69 -28.32 6.98
C VAL A 904 -27.71 -27.34 6.47
N ARG A 905 -27.22 -26.18 6.01
CA ARG A 905 -28.03 -25.10 5.42
C ARG A 905 -27.44 -24.73 4.06
N ILE A 906 -28.32 -24.55 3.10
CA ILE A 906 -27.95 -24.02 1.79
C ILE A 906 -28.70 -22.71 1.58
N LEU A 907 -27.95 -21.66 1.38
CA LEU A 907 -28.43 -20.34 1.01
C LEU A 907 -28.08 -20.11 -0.45
N SER A 908 -29.02 -19.61 -1.23
CA SER A 908 -28.82 -19.23 -2.65
C SER A 908 -28.95 -17.73 -2.78
N GLY A 909 -28.06 -17.12 -3.58
CA GLY A 909 -28.19 -15.72 -3.97
C GLY A 909 -29.46 -15.55 -4.81
N SER A 910 -30.15 -14.42 -4.66
CA SER A 910 -31.18 -14.03 -5.63
C SER A 910 -30.46 -13.72 -6.94
N GLY A 911 -30.57 -14.62 -7.91
CA GLY A 911 -30.12 -14.33 -9.26
C GLY A 911 -30.79 -13.03 -9.73
N GLY A 912 -29.97 -11.97 -9.85
CA GLY A 912 -30.37 -10.70 -10.43
C GLY A 912 -30.20 -10.72 -11.93
#